data_5ad3e168b1bdb58178ea45c7a50494cc
#
_entry.id   5ad3e168b1bdb58178ea45c7a50494cc
#
_cell.length_a   1.000
_cell.length_b   1.000
_cell.length_c   1.000
_cell.angle_alpha   90.00
_cell.angle_beta   90.00
_cell.angle_gamma   90.00
#
_symmetry.space_group_name_H-M   'P 1'
#
loop_
_entity.id
_entity.type
_entity.pdbx_description
1 polymer ?
#
loop_
_entity_poly.entity_id
_entity_poly.type
_entity_poly.pdbx_seq_one_letter_code
_entity_poly.pdbx_strand_id
1 'polypeptide(L)'
;MAEEKTLFYNRELSWLEFDKRCLSEAKDKTIPIFERIKFLSITASNLDEFFMVRIASLTDMVHADYTKKDIAGMTPKEQLDKLKEGTKEFMKNQYHTYNRSLLPLLETNGLKIVGHYEDLTPEQSKYVDKIFEKDIYPVLTPMAVDSSRPFPLIKNKSLNIGALIYDKKKDVTDIATVQVPSVLPRIISLPSADKNVKEIILLEEVIEKNLDKLFLNYDIVCAHPYRIMRNADFSIDEEETADLLKEIEKQLKQRQWGEVIRLEVEDNMDKKLLKELKKHLNVADDVVYKINGPLDLTFLMKVNGLEGFDHLKYPKYPPQPVPGMGDYSRIFDRIKKHDILLFHPYYEFTPVIEFIRQAANDPDVLAIKQTLYRVSGNSPIIAALAQAAENGKQVTVLVELKARFDEENNIAWAKKLEKAGCHVIYGLVGLKTHSKIALVVRREEDGIKRYVHLGTGNYNDATAKLYTDMGLLTCSDPIGEDATAVFNMLSGYSEPKKWNKLAVAPIWLKDKFLMLINREAENARQGKKGRIIAKMNSLCDPKIMHALYDASAAGVKIDLIVRGICCIRAGVPGLSENISVRSIVGNYLEHSRIFYFYNDGFEDIYMGSADWMPRNLDKRVEITFPVEDPELKEKIKNILKIQLADTLKAHIMKPDGSYEKQDLRGKVRLDSQMYFVEEARKSQKEEDEVEDKRVFIPVEAEEPEEDI
;
A
#
# COMPACT_ATOMS: atom_id res chain seq x y z
N MET A 1 35.31 24.05 6.52
CA MET A 1 35.20 23.06 5.44
C MET A 1 33.76 23.11 4.96
N ALA A 2 33.52 23.50 3.71
CA ALA A 2 32.17 23.48 3.16
C ALA A 2 31.72 22.00 3.15
N GLU A 3 30.58 21.69 3.78
CA GLU A 3 29.93 20.41 3.65
C GLU A 3 29.78 20.14 2.15
N GLU A 4 30.40 19.08 1.68
CA GLU A 4 30.18 18.57 0.32
C GLU A 4 28.68 18.27 0.20
N LYS A 5 27.92 19.15 -0.45
CA LYS A 5 26.49 19.01 -0.61
C LYS A 5 26.22 17.73 -1.37
N THR A 6 25.75 16.71 -0.67
CA THR A 6 25.38 15.42 -1.27
C THR A 6 24.33 15.66 -2.35
N LEU A 7 24.48 14.99 -3.51
CA LEU A 7 23.58 15.14 -4.64
C LEU A 7 22.16 14.57 -4.36
N PHE A 8 22.04 13.67 -3.39
CA PHE A 8 20.82 12.94 -3.13
C PHE A 8 20.42 12.99 -1.66
N TYR A 9 19.11 12.78 -1.40
CA TYR A 9 18.61 12.52 -0.07
C TYR A 9 18.76 11.06 0.30
N ASN A 10 18.88 10.78 1.63
CA ASN A 10 18.80 9.44 2.14
C ASN A 10 17.39 8.87 1.96
N ARG A 11 17.30 7.63 1.51
CA ARG A 11 16.08 6.94 1.19
C ARG A 11 15.15 6.74 2.39
N GLU A 12 15.72 6.39 3.54
CA GLU A 12 14.94 6.06 4.74
C GLU A 12 14.42 7.34 5.43
N LEU A 13 15.22 8.40 5.43
CA LEU A 13 14.76 9.72 5.90
C LEU A 13 13.67 10.28 4.98
N SER A 14 13.78 10.08 3.67
CA SER A 14 12.73 10.44 2.71
C SER A 14 11.44 9.66 2.96
N TRP A 15 11.52 8.39 3.39
CA TRP A 15 10.35 7.62 3.80
C TRP A 15 9.68 8.23 5.04
N LEU A 16 10.45 8.65 6.02
CA LEU A 16 9.91 9.30 7.22
C LEU A 16 9.19 10.61 6.86
N GLU A 17 9.72 11.38 5.90
CA GLU A 17 9.03 12.56 5.36
C GLU A 17 7.70 12.20 4.68
N PHE A 18 7.59 11.04 4.02
CA PHE A 18 6.32 10.56 3.50
C PHE A 18 5.31 10.29 4.63
N ASP A 19 5.71 9.61 5.71
CA ASP A 19 4.78 9.32 6.80
C ASP A 19 4.39 10.61 7.57
N LYS A 20 5.27 11.62 7.63
CA LYS A 20 4.93 12.98 8.12
C LYS A 20 3.83 13.63 7.27
N ARG A 21 3.81 13.43 5.94
CA ARG A 21 2.71 13.91 5.07
C ARG A 21 1.40 13.19 5.37
N CYS A 22 1.43 11.88 5.62
CA CYS A 22 0.25 11.16 6.09
C CYS A 22 -0.25 11.68 7.44
N LEU A 23 0.66 11.95 8.38
CA LEU A 23 0.31 12.54 9.68
C LEU A 23 -0.27 13.96 9.55
N SER A 24 0.14 14.71 8.52
CA SER A 24 -0.42 16.06 8.27
C SER A 24 -1.91 16.02 7.94
N GLU A 25 -2.39 14.96 7.29
CA GLU A 25 -3.83 14.76 7.05
C GLU A 25 -4.59 14.50 8.37
N ALA A 26 -3.99 13.78 9.32
CA ALA A 26 -4.58 13.63 10.66
C ALA A 26 -4.64 14.95 11.45
N LYS A 27 -3.74 15.89 11.17
CA LYS A 27 -3.68 17.20 11.81
C LYS A 27 -4.58 18.25 11.15
N ASP A 28 -4.96 18.06 9.90
CA ASP A 28 -5.73 19.03 9.11
C ASP A 28 -7.18 19.12 9.62
N LYS A 29 -7.55 20.28 10.16
CA LYS A 29 -8.87 20.53 10.74
C LYS A 29 -10.00 20.63 9.69
N THR A 30 -9.67 20.74 8.41
CA THR A 30 -10.65 20.75 7.31
C THR A 30 -11.14 19.36 6.92
N ILE A 31 -10.46 18.33 7.41
CA ILE A 31 -10.78 16.92 7.15
C ILE A 31 -11.76 16.41 8.22
N PRO A 32 -12.80 15.62 7.85
CA PRO A 32 -13.72 15.00 8.80
C PRO A 32 -12.97 14.17 9.85
N ILE A 33 -13.44 14.22 11.11
CA ILE A 33 -12.67 13.66 12.24
C ILE A 33 -12.40 12.16 12.13
N PHE A 34 -13.35 11.37 11.57
CA PHE A 34 -13.14 9.94 11.38
C PHE A 34 -12.11 9.63 10.29
N GLU A 35 -11.96 10.47 9.28
CA GLU A 35 -10.85 10.35 8.32
C GLU A 35 -9.50 10.72 8.96
N ARG A 36 -9.49 11.70 9.88
CA ARG A 36 -8.27 12.06 10.62
C ARG A 36 -7.78 10.92 11.52
N ILE A 37 -8.67 10.22 12.25
CA ILE A 37 -8.29 9.05 13.04
C ILE A 37 -7.85 7.87 12.15
N LYS A 38 -8.44 7.72 10.97
CA LYS A 38 -8.02 6.75 9.97
C LYS A 38 -6.58 7.01 9.51
N PHE A 39 -6.23 8.27 9.19
CA PHE A 39 -4.86 8.65 8.84
C PHE A 39 -3.89 8.42 9.99
N LEU A 40 -4.28 8.69 11.24
CA LEU A 40 -3.45 8.41 12.39
C LEU A 40 -3.18 6.91 12.54
N SER A 41 -4.17 6.06 12.31
CA SER A 41 -4.01 4.61 12.26
C SER A 41 -3.09 4.15 11.13
N ILE A 42 -3.21 4.76 9.94
CA ILE A 42 -2.35 4.47 8.79
C ILE A 42 -0.89 4.79 9.12
N THR A 43 -0.61 5.93 9.75
CA THR A 43 0.77 6.29 10.13
C THR A 43 1.36 5.32 11.16
N ALA A 44 0.56 4.79 12.06
CA ALA A 44 1.02 3.77 13.01
C ALA A 44 1.35 2.45 12.30
N SER A 45 0.50 2.01 11.39
CA SER A 45 0.73 0.80 10.59
C SER A 45 1.96 0.93 9.67
N ASN A 46 2.14 2.08 9.04
CA ASN A 46 3.30 2.39 8.20
C ASN A 46 4.60 2.33 9.01
N LEU A 47 4.58 2.93 10.20
CA LEU A 47 5.73 2.94 11.09
C LEU A 47 6.09 1.54 11.57
N ASP A 48 5.11 0.69 11.88
CA ASP A 48 5.32 -0.71 12.23
C ASP A 48 6.06 -1.46 11.11
N GLU A 49 5.60 -1.33 9.86
CA GLU A 49 6.25 -1.96 8.71
C GLU A 49 7.67 -1.42 8.51
N PHE A 50 7.86 -0.12 8.67
CA PHE A 50 9.17 0.52 8.54
C PHE A 50 10.17 -0.03 9.56
N PHE A 51 9.76 -0.21 10.81
CA PHE A 51 10.61 -0.84 11.84
C PHE A 51 10.94 -2.28 11.49
N MET A 52 9.94 -3.10 11.22
CA MET A 52 10.12 -4.53 10.99
C MET A 52 10.98 -4.85 9.77
N VAL A 53 11.09 -3.91 8.82
CA VAL A 53 11.76 -4.14 7.55
C VAL A 53 13.01 -3.28 7.40
N ARG A 54 12.88 -1.97 7.54
CA ARG A 54 13.97 -1.03 7.19
C ARG A 54 14.90 -0.74 8.34
N ILE A 55 14.37 -0.45 9.52
CA ILE A 55 15.17 -0.30 10.75
C ILE A 55 15.85 -1.65 11.05
N ALA A 56 15.13 -2.76 10.92
CA ALA A 56 15.66 -4.10 11.07
C ALA A 56 16.87 -4.36 10.16
N SER A 57 16.70 -4.14 8.85
CA SER A 57 17.80 -4.32 7.87
C SER A 57 19.02 -3.44 8.17
N LEU A 58 18.81 -2.17 8.59
CA LEU A 58 19.91 -1.30 9.00
C LEU A 58 20.59 -1.78 10.29
N THR A 59 19.82 -2.32 11.23
CA THR A 59 20.36 -2.90 12.47
C THR A 59 21.25 -4.11 12.16
N ASP A 60 20.79 -5.01 11.28
CA ASP A 60 21.59 -6.16 10.82
C ASP A 60 22.90 -5.72 10.15
N MET A 61 22.85 -4.67 9.32
CA MET A 61 24.06 -4.11 8.69
C MET A 61 25.04 -3.55 9.73
N VAL A 62 24.53 -2.87 10.78
CA VAL A 62 25.38 -2.36 11.87
C VAL A 62 25.98 -3.50 12.69
N HIS A 63 25.23 -4.57 12.98
CA HIS A 63 25.73 -5.76 13.68
C HIS A 63 26.78 -6.53 12.85
N ALA A 64 26.69 -6.45 11.51
CA ALA A 64 27.68 -7.02 10.59
C ALA A 64 28.87 -6.09 10.30
N ASP A 65 29.04 -4.99 11.05
CA ASP A 65 30.09 -3.98 10.85
C ASP A 65 30.18 -3.43 9.42
N TYR A 66 29.02 -3.35 8.72
CA TYR A 66 28.96 -2.85 7.36
C TYR A 66 29.04 -1.31 7.33
N THR A 67 30.07 -0.78 6.66
CA THR A 67 30.44 0.65 6.68
C THR A 67 30.26 1.37 5.35
N LYS A 68 29.85 0.65 4.28
CA LYS A 68 29.66 1.26 2.96
C LYS A 68 28.54 2.32 3.02
N LYS A 69 28.85 3.51 2.52
CA LYS A 69 27.92 4.64 2.45
C LYS A 69 26.85 4.41 1.37
N ASP A 70 25.65 4.90 1.64
CA ASP A 70 24.56 4.97 0.66
C ASP A 70 24.75 6.09 -0.36
N ILE A 71 23.75 6.30 -1.24
CA ILE A 71 23.77 7.37 -2.26
C ILE A 71 23.79 8.79 -1.68
N ALA A 72 23.37 8.95 -0.43
CA ALA A 72 23.41 10.22 0.30
C ALA A 72 24.69 10.39 1.14
N GLY A 73 25.66 9.47 1.02
CA GLY A 73 26.93 9.53 1.73
C GLY A 73 26.88 9.11 3.19
N MET A 74 25.81 8.43 3.65
CA MET A 74 25.61 8.00 5.03
C MET A 74 25.90 6.52 5.23
N THR A 75 26.64 6.16 6.29
CA THR A 75 26.79 4.77 6.74
C THR A 75 25.51 4.24 7.36
N PRO A 76 25.28 2.91 7.46
CA PRO A 76 24.12 2.33 8.13
C PRO A 76 23.94 2.83 9.58
N LYS A 77 25.04 3.00 10.32
CA LYS A 77 24.99 3.53 11.69
C LYS A 77 24.50 4.98 11.73
N GLU A 78 25.04 5.86 10.88
CA GLU A 78 24.58 7.27 10.78
C GLU A 78 23.10 7.35 10.38
N GLN A 79 22.65 6.48 9.46
CA GLN A 79 21.24 6.40 9.10
C GLN A 79 20.39 5.96 10.29
N LEU A 80 20.79 4.91 10.99
CA LEU A 80 20.07 4.36 12.13
C LEU A 80 19.94 5.38 13.28
N ASP A 81 21.02 6.12 13.60
CA ASP A 81 21.03 7.13 14.65
C ASP A 81 20.03 8.27 14.33
N LYS A 82 20.06 8.80 13.09
CA LYS A 82 19.09 9.82 12.65
C LYS A 82 17.64 9.32 12.62
N LEU A 83 17.44 8.06 12.23
CA LEU A 83 16.10 7.47 12.21
C LEU A 83 15.55 7.23 13.61
N LYS A 84 16.38 6.82 14.57
CA LYS A 84 15.95 6.69 15.98
C LYS A 84 15.48 8.01 16.55
N GLU A 85 16.18 9.10 16.28
CA GLU A 85 15.76 10.45 16.69
C GLU A 85 14.46 10.86 15.96
N GLY A 86 14.44 10.76 14.64
CA GLY A 86 13.30 11.17 13.81
C GLY A 86 12.03 10.37 14.10
N THR A 87 12.14 9.07 14.37
CA THR A 87 10.97 8.23 14.71
C THR A 87 10.44 8.52 16.11
N LYS A 88 11.31 8.84 17.09
CA LYS A 88 10.88 9.27 18.43
C LYS A 88 10.10 10.59 18.34
N GLU A 89 10.59 11.55 17.58
CA GLU A 89 9.89 12.82 17.36
C GLU A 89 8.56 12.59 16.63
N PHE A 90 8.56 11.75 15.62
CA PHE A 90 7.35 11.41 14.86
C PHE A 90 6.27 10.80 15.77
N MET A 91 6.62 9.82 16.61
CA MET A 91 5.71 9.20 17.56
C MET A 91 5.16 10.20 18.58
N LYS A 92 6.03 11.08 19.11
CA LYS A 92 5.59 12.17 19.98
C LYS A 92 4.52 13.05 19.29
N ASN A 93 4.70 13.35 18.01
CA ASN A 93 3.72 14.09 17.22
C ASN A 93 2.43 13.31 16.95
N GLN A 94 2.49 11.98 16.74
CA GLN A 94 1.30 11.11 16.62
C GLN A 94 0.46 11.16 17.90
N TYR A 95 1.08 10.91 19.06
CA TYR A 95 0.38 10.89 20.34
C TYR A 95 -0.07 12.27 20.81
N HIS A 96 0.68 13.32 20.49
CA HIS A 96 0.20 14.69 20.68
C HIS A 96 -1.08 14.97 19.85
N THR A 97 -1.11 14.52 18.61
CA THR A 97 -2.29 14.66 17.73
C THR A 97 -3.48 13.87 18.29
N TYR A 98 -3.25 12.64 18.72
CA TYR A 98 -4.27 11.80 19.37
C TYR A 98 -4.83 12.47 20.62
N ASN A 99 -3.97 12.74 21.62
CA ASN A 99 -4.38 13.19 22.95
C ASN A 99 -4.95 14.61 22.96
N ARG A 100 -4.34 15.55 22.22
CA ARG A 100 -4.67 16.99 22.30
C ARG A 100 -5.66 17.45 21.25
N SER A 101 -5.80 16.74 20.16
CA SER A 101 -6.67 17.16 19.05
C SER A 101 -7.83 16.19 18.82
N LEU A 102 -7.54 14.90 18.64
CA LEU A 102 -8.56 13.97 18.19
C LEU A 102 -9.43 13.43 19.32
N LEU A 103 -8.84 13.04 20.44
CA LEU A 103 -9.58 12.48 21.58
C LEU A 103 -10.66 13.44 22.12
N PRO A 104 -10.38 14.73 22.39
CA PRO A 104 -11.42 15.68 22.82
C PRO A 104 -12.49 15.94 21.74
N LEU A 105 -12.09 15.92 20.44
CA LEU A 105 -13.03 16.11 19.35
C LEU A 105 -13.96 14.90 19.17
N LEU A 106 -13.47 13.67 19.39
CA LEU A 106 -14.31 12.48 19.37
C LEU A 106 -15.37 12.55 20.48
N GLU A 107 -14.98 12.91 21.69
CA GLU A 107 -15.89 13.05 22.82
C GLU A 107 -16.98 14.10 22.55
N THR A 108 -16.61 15.28 22.04
CA THR A 108 -17.57 16.34 21.65
C THR A 108 -18.53 15.91 20.54
N ASN A 109 -18.14 14.90 19.73
CA ASN A 109 -18.96 14.36 18.64
C ASN A 109 -19.62 13.01 19.00
N GLY A 110 -19.77 12.73 20.30
CA GLY A 110 -20.54 11.59 20.79
C GLY A 110 -19.79 10.25 20.82
N LEU A 111 -18.47 10.25 20.76
CA LEU A 111 -17.64 9.04 20.96
C LEU A 111 -16.62 9.27 22.07
N LYS A 112 -16.84 8.68 23.24
CA LYS A 112 -15.94 8.73 24.37
C LYS A 112 -15.11 7.46 24.44
N ILE A 113 -13.78 7.60 24.40
CA ILE A 113 -12.82 6.54 24.68
C ILE A 113 -12.38 6.69 26.12
N VAL A 114 -12.82 5.76 26.98
CA VAL A 114 -12.45 5.77 28.42
C VAL A 114 -11.00 5.34 28.51
N GLY A 115 -10.17 6.18 29.13
CA GLY A 115 -8.72 5.99 29.20
C GLY A 115 -8.30 4.89 30.15
N HIS A 116 -8.91 4.83 31.35
CA HIS A 116 -8.58 3.86 32.38
C HIS A 116 -9.83 3.22 32.98
N TYR A 117 -9.68 2.01 33.47
CA TYR A 117 -10.80 1.30 34.12
C TYR A 117 -11.37 2.09 35.32
N GLU A 118 -10.55 2.84 36.05
CA GLU A 118 -10.92 3.67 37.20
C GLU A 118 -11.87 4.82 36.82
N ASP A 119 -11.91 5.21 35.57
CA ASP A 119 -12.79 6.26 35.02
C ASP A 119 -14.21 5.75 34.72
N LEU A 120 -14.44 4.43 34.86
CA LEU A 120 -15.74 3.81 34.61
C LEU A 120 -16.74 4.17 35.72
N THR A 121 -18.00 4.36 35.31
CA THR A 121 -19.11 4.43 36.29
C THR A 121 -19.33 3.07 36.98
N PRO A 122 -19.97 3.01 38.15
CA PRO A 122 -20.26 1.73 38.81
C PRO A 122 -21.08 0.74 37.97
N GLU A 123 -21.95 1.25 37.10
CA GLU A 123 -22.73 0.41 36.19
C GLU A 123 -21.83 -0.17 35.08
N GLN A 124 -20.96 0.66 34.49
CA GLN A 124 -19.99 0.25 33.48
C GLN A 124 -18.98 -0.74 34.03
N SER A 125 -18.44 -0.51 35.24
CA SER A 125 -17.50 -1.44 35.88
C SER A 125 -18.16 -2.81 36.07
N LYS A 126 -19.37 -2.86 36.62
CA LYS A 126 -20.12 -4.10 36.81
C LYS A 126 -20.39 -4.83 35.46
N TYR A 127 -20.66 -4.07 34.43
CA TYR A 127 -20.87 -4.61 33.08
C TYR A 127 -19.58 -5.22 32.51
N VAL A 128 -18.47 -4.49 32.61
CA VAL A 128 -17.16 -4.93 32.14
C VAL A 128 -16.63 -6.12 32.91
N ASP A 129 -16.81 -6.16 34.25
CA ASP A 129 -16.43 -7.29 35.10
C ASP A 129 -17.16 -8.57 34.68
N LYS A 130 -18.44 -8.47 34.33
CA LYS A 130 -19.21 -9.60 33.85
C LYS A 130 -18.68 -10.11 32.51
N ILE A 131 -18.31 -9.20 31.59
CA ILE A 131 -17.68 -9.56 30.32
C ILE A 131 -16.32 -10.21 30.58
N PHE A 132 -15.54 -9.65 31.51
CA PHE A 132 -14.24 -10.21 31.88
C PHE A 132 -14.38 -11.66 32.32
N GLU A 133 -15.25 -11.93 33.28
CA GLU A 133 -15.42 -13.27 33.87
C GLU A 133 -15.93 -14.30 32.84
N LYS A 134 -16.87 -13.88 31.97
CA LYS A 134 -17.53 -14.77 31.03
C LYS A 134 -16.75 -14.99 29.74
N ASP A 135 -16.22 -13.93 29.15
CA ASP A 135 -15.77 -13.93 27.77
C ASP A 135 -14.24 -13.71 27.63
N ILE A 136 -13.60 -12.99 28.58
CA ILE A 136 -12.18 -12.66 28.52
C ILE A 136 -11.34 -13.64 29.33
N TYR A 137 -11.66 -13.83 30.60
CA TYR A 137 -10.90 -14.67 31.55
C TYR A 137 -10.61 -16.09 30.99
N PRO A 138 -11.55 -16.82 30.37
CA PRO A 138 -11.30 -18.16 29.86
C PRO A 138 -10.29 -18.23 28.70
N VAL A 139 -10.01 -17.11 28.05
CA VAL A 139 -9.10 -17.00 26.89
C VAL A 139 -7.68 -16.63 27.33
N LEU A 140 -7.53 -16.06 28.54
CA LEU A 140 -6.26 -15.57 29.05
C LEU A 140 -5.35 -16.70 29.54
N THR A 141 -4.06 -16.55 29.27
CA THR A 141 -3.03 -17.45 29.80
C THR A 141 -1.98 -16.64 30.56
N PRO A 142 -2.10 -16.52 31.88
CA PRO A 142 -1.13 -15.82 32.70
C PRO A 142 0.17 -16.64 32.83
N MET A 143 1.31 -16.00 32.69
CA MET A 143 2.64 -16.62 32.78
C MET A 143 3.48 -15.90 33.83
N ALA A 144 3.68 -16.54 34.99
CA ALA A 144 4.66 -16.11 35.97
C ALA A 144 6.02 -16.73 35.63
N VAL A 145 7.07 -15.95 35.76
CA VAL A 145 8.44 -16.34 35.41
C VAL A 145 9.22 -16.70 36.66
N ASP A 146 9.73 -17.93 36.74
CA ASP A 146 10.60 -18.39 37.83
C ASP A 146 11.68 -19.35 37.26
N SER A 147 12.47 -19.96 38.12
CA SER A 147 13.56 -20.85 37.71
C SER A 147 13.11 -22.07 36.92
N SER A 148 11.84 -22.47 37.00
CA SER A 148 11.24 -23.62 36.28
C SER A 148 10.41 -23.19 35.07
N ARG A 149 10.05 -21.92 35.00
CA ARG A 149 9.22 -21.31 33.93
C ARG A 149 9.94 -20.09 33.38
N PRO A 150 10.71 -20.26 32.29
CA PRO A 150 11.41 -19.15 31.66
C PRO A 150 10.44 -18.11 31.07
N PHE A 151 10.93 -16.88 30.87
CA PHE A 151 10.14 -15.84 30.23
C PHE A 151 9.63 -16.31 28.85
N PRO A 152 8.31 -16.17 28.60
CA PRO A 152 7.73 -16.71 27.37
C PRO A 152 8.24 -15.97 26.14
N LEU A 153 8.19 -16.66 25.03
CA LEU A 153 8.54 -16.10 23.73
C LEU A 153 7.40 -15.20 23.21
N ILE A 154 7.59 -13.90 23.39
CA ILE A 154 6.60 -12.89 22.99
C ILE A 154 6.52 -12.77 21.46
N LYS A 155 5.31 -12.89 20.90
CA LYS A 155 5.06 -12.78 19.45
C LYS A 155 5.31 -11.37 18.95
N ASN A 156 5.75 -11.28 17.70
CA ASN A 156 5.89 -10.00 17.00
C ASN A 156 4.56 -9.24 16.95
N LYS A 157 4.58 -7.94 17.28
CA LYS A 157 3.44 -7.01 17.31
C LYS A 157 2.35 -7.33 18.37
N SER A 158 2.52 -8.37 19.19
CA SER A 158 1.53 -8.65 20.25
C SER A 158 1.57 -7.58 21.32
N LEU A 159 0.38 -7.21 21.80
CA LEU A 159 0.18 -6.39 22.99
C LEU A 159 0.12 -7.32 24.19
N ASN A 160 0.81 -6.96 25.27
CA ASN A 160 0.93 -7.77 26.47
C ASN A 160 0.84 -6.86 27.69
N ILE A 161 0.39 -7.41 28.83
CA ILE A 161 0.50 -6.77 30.14
C ILE A 161 1.68 -7.42 30.85
N GLY A 162 2.66 -6.63 31.25
CA GLY A 162 3.75 -7.01 32.14
C GLY A 162 3.41 -6.63 33.55
N ALA A 163 3.70 -7.49 34.51
CA ALA A 163 3.45 -7.22 35.92
C ALA A 163 4.62 -7.66 36.81
N LEU A 164 4.83 -6.98 37.93
CA LEU A 164 5.59 -7.47 39.06
C LEU A 164 4.63 -8.08 40.07
N ILE A 165 4.82 -9.34 40.41
CA ILE A 165 3.99 -10.12 41.31
C ILE A 165 4.81 -10.52 42.55
N TYR A 166 4.28 -10.34 43.74
CA TYR A 166 4.95 -10.67 45.02
C TYR A 166 4.39 -11.95 45.60
N ASP A 167 5.25 -12.93 45.80
CA ASP A 167 4.92 -14.20 46.45
C ASP A 167 5.14 -14.06 47.98
N LYS A 168 4.05 -13.93 48.75
CA LYS A 168 4.10 -13.82 50.23
C LYS A 168 4.73 -15.02 50.91
N LYS A 169 4.69 -16.20 50.28
CA LYS A 169 5.23 -17.42 50.94
C LYS A 169 6.74 -17.52 50.77
N LYS A 170 7.27 -17.01 49.67
CA LYS A 170 8.70 -17.05 49.33
C LYS A 170 9.43 -15.74 49.62
N ASP A 171 8.69 -14.66 49.90
CA ASP A 171 9.22 -13.31 50.03
C ASP A 171 10.04 -12.86 48.83
N VAL A 172 9.52 -13.13 47.61
CA VAL A 172 10.18 -12.83 46.33
C VAL A 172 9.22 -12.09 45.41
N THR A 173 9.78 -11.13 44.66
CA THR A 173 9.05 -10.45 43.58
C THR A 173 9.51 -11.02 42.24
N ASP A 174 8.59 -11.59 41.52
CA ASP A 174 8.80 -12.17 40.18
C ASP A 174 8.13 -11.31 39.11
N ILE A 175 8.59 -11.48 37.87
CA ILE A 175 7.92 -10.88 36.70
C ILE A 175 6.87 -11.86 36.15
N ALA A 176 5.75 -11.29 35.76
CA ALA A 176 4.69 -12.03 35.07
C ALA A 176 4.26 -11.29 33.79
N THR A 177 3.68 -12.02 32.86
CA THR A 177 3.14 -11.45 31.63
C THR A 177 1.86 -12.15 31.20
N VAL A 178 0.95 -11.38 30.62
CA VAL A 178 -0.32 -11.88 30.03
C VAL A 178 -0.45 -11.24 28.63
N GLN A 179 -0.61 -12.09 27.63
CA GLN A 179 -0.87 -11.58 26.27
C GLN A 179 -2.31 -11.07 26.16
N VAL A 180 -2.50 -9.89 25.60
CA VAL A 180 -3.82 -9.38 25.19
C VAL A 180 -4.25 -10.17 23.93
N PRO A 181 -5.33 -10.99 23.99
CA PRO A 181 -5.68 -11.90 22.91
C PRO A 181 -6.19 -11.16 21.68
N SER A 182 -5.55 -11.34 20.54
CA SER A 182 -5.98 -10.74 19.27
C SER A 182 -7.25 -11.37 18.68
N VAL A 183 -7.68 -12.53 19.20
CA VAL A 183 -8.94 -13.20 18.81
C VAL A 183 -10.16 -12.51 19.44
N LEU A 184 -9.97 -11.73 20.51
CA LEU A 184 -11.02 -10.93 21.12
C LEU A 184 -11.06 -9.52 20.51
N PRO A 185 -12.23 -8.87 20.47
CA PRO A 185 -12.32 -7.46 20.10
C PRO A 185 -11.52 -6.59 21.08
N ARG A 186 -10.60 -5.77 20.55
CA ARG A 186 -9.83 -4.83 21.41
C ARG A 186 -10.69 -3.69 21.96
N ILE A 187 -11.78 -3.35 21.24
CA ILE A 187 -12.72 -2.29 21.59
C ILE A 187 -13.94 -2.93 22.25
N ILE A 188 -14.20 -2.57 23.50
CA ILE A 188 -15.36 -3.01 24.27
C ILE A 188 -16.32 -1.84 24.39
N SER A 189 -17.55 -2.00 23.87
CA SER A 189 -18.62 -1.01 23.99
C SER A 189 -19.19 -1.03 25.40
N LEU A 190 -19.39 0.15 25.96
CA LEU A 190 -19.93 0.34 27.31
C LEU A 190 -21.40 0.76 27.26
N PRO A 191 -22.19 0.43 28.29
CA PRO A 191 -23.49 1.06 28.47
C PRO A 191 -23.31 2.57 28.71
N SER A 192 -24.10 3.39 28.01
CA SER A 192 -24.09 4.83 28.15
C SER A 192 -25.42 5.34 28.66
N ALA A 193 -25.40 6.28 29.58
CA ALA A 193 -26.60 6.96 30.09
C ALA A 193 -27.22 7.88 29.04
N ASP A 194 -26.38 8.45 28.14
CA ASP A 194 -26.83 9.24 26.99
C ASP A 194 -26.84 8.39 25.74
N LYS A 195 -28.01 8.19 25.14
CA LYS A 195 -28.19 7.43 23.88
C LYS A 195 -27.43 8.02 22.68
N ASN A 196 -27.06 9.30 22.74
CA ASN A 196 -26.33 9.99 21.69
C ASN A 196 -24.81 9.84 21.84
N VAL A 197 -24.34 9.29 22.98
CA VAL A 197 -22.92 9.09 23.24
C VAL A 197 -22.61 7.60 23.26
N LYS A 198 -21.69 7.18 22.42
CA LYS A 198 -21.07 5.83 22.48
C LYS A 198 -19.82 5.92 23.34
N GLU A 199 -19.76 5.06 24.35
CA GLU A 199 -18.58 4.94 25.21
C GLU A 199 -17.90 3.61 24.95
N ILE A 200 -16.58 3.61 24.90
CA ILE A 200 -15.76 2.42 24.68
C ILE A 200 -14.57 2.40 25.63
N ILE A 201 -14.10 1.20 25.98
CA ILE A 201 -12.84 0.97 26.69
C ILE A 201 -12.00 -0.05 25.93
N LEU A 202 -10.68 0.00 26.09
CA LEU A 202 -9.77 -0.95 25.46
C LEU A 202 -9.62 -2.22 26.31
N LEU A 203 -9.43 -3.35 25.64
CA LEU A 203 -9.35 -4.68 26.25
C LEU A 203 -8.19 -4.78 27.24
N GLU A 204 -7.05 -4.13 26.95
CA GLU A 204 -5.87 -4.12 27.82
C GLU A 204 -6.17 -3.49 29.19
N GLU A 205 -6.96 -2.42 29.27
CA GLU A 205 -7.35 -1.76 30.51
C GLU A 205 -8.16 -2.70 31.41
N VAL A 206 -9.04 -3.49 30.78
CA VAL A 206 -9.87 -4.47 31.50
C VAL A 206 -9.04 -5.64 32.01
N ILE A 207 -8.06 -6.11 31.23
CA ILE A 207 -7.18 -7.20 31.63
C ILE A 207 -6.25 -6.73 32.75
N GLU A 208 -5.64 -5.55 32.62
CA GLU A 208 -4.72 -4.98 33.59
C GLU A 208 -5.38 -4.85 34.97
N LYS A 209 -6.61 -4.34 35.02
CA LYS A 209 -7.39 -4.19 36.25
C LYS A 209 -7.68 -5.52 36.95
N ASN A 210 -7.87 -6.59 36.20
CA ASN A 210 -8.29 -7.88 36.73
C ASN A 210 -7.14 -8.90 36.87
N LEU A 211 -5.89 -8.45 36.91
CA LEU A 211 -4.72 -9.34 37.03
C LEU A 211 -4.70 -10.11 38.36
N ASP A 212 -5.23 -9.54 39.45
CA ASP A 212 -5.40 -10.21 40.72
C ASP A 212 -6.24 -11.49 40.64
N LYS A 213 -7.23 -11.52 39.76
CA LYS A 213 -8.04 -12.71 39.47
C LYS A 213 -7.26 -13.79 38.68
N LEU A 214 -6.19 -13.41 37.98
CA LEU A 214 -5.33 -14.33 37.24
C LEU A 214 -4.18 -14.89 38.10
N PHE A 215 -3.70 -14.13 39.08
CA PHE A 215 -2.56 -14.47 39.93
C PHE A 215 -2.99 -14.59 41.40
N LEU A 216 -3.92 -15.51 41.71
CA LEU A 216 -4.62 -15.66 43.00
C LEU A 216 -3.75 -15.78 44.26
N ASN A 217 -2.49 -16.21 44.12
CA ASN A 217 -1.58 -16.41 45.26
C ASN A 217 -0.50 -15.32 45.36
N TYR A 218 -0.62 -14.26 44.57
CA TYR A 218 0.35 -13.18 44.52
C TYR A 218 -0.33 -11.83 44.72
N ASP A 219 0.42 -10.88 45.25
CA ASP A 219 0.02 -9.47 45.23
C ASP A 219 0.58 -8.82 43.96
N ILE A 220 -0.25 -8.09 43.25
CA ILE A 220 0.21 -7.32 42.08
C ILE A 220 0.88 -6.04 42.58
N VAL A 221 2.18 -5.92 42.39
CA VAL A 221 2.97 -4.74 42.79
C VAL A 221 2.77 -3.58 41.82
N CYS A 222 2.85 -3.88 40.53
CA CYS A 222 2.54 -2.98 39.41
C CYS A 222 2.21 -3.78 38.17
N ALA A 223 1.46 -3.16 37.28
CA ALA A 223 1.16 -3.72 35.95
C ALA A 223 1.16 -2.60 34.88
N HIS A 224 1.63 -2.91 33.69
CA HIS A 224 1.63 -1.99 32.57
C HIS A 224 1.61 -2.74 31.24
N PRO A 225 0.93 -2.22 30.20
CA PRO A 225 1.01 -2.75 28.86
C PRO A 225 2.40 -2.53 28.26
N TYR A 226 2.82 -3.49 27.44
CA TYR A 226 4.00 -3.39 26.61
C TYR A 226 3.78 -4.08 25.26
N ARG A 227 4.51 -3.64 24.25
CA ARG A 227 4.46 -4.19 22.89
C ARG A 227 5.87 -4.28 22.32
N ILE A 228 6.15 -5.36 21.59
CA ILE A 228 7.44 -5.52 20.92
C ILE A 228 7.28 -5.61 19.40
N MET A 229 8.33 -5.18 18.71
CA MET A 229 8.53 -5.48 17.28
C MET A 229 9.81 -6.25 17.08
N ARG A 230 9.71 -7.26 16.23
CA ARG A 230 10.84 -8.11 15.86
C ARG A 230 11.26 -7.85 14.44
N ASN A 231 12.52 -8.11 14.15
CA ASN A 231 13.02 -8.17 12.78
C ASN A 231 12.20 -9.18 11.97
N ALA A 232 11.59 -8.72 10.88
CA ALA A 232 10.80 -9.54 9.97
C ALA A 232 11.37 -9.50 8.53
N ASP A 233 12.57 -8.98 8.37
CA ASP A 233 13.27 -8.95 7.07
C ASP A 233 14.21 -10.15 6.97
N PHE A 234 13.78 -11.19 6.22
CA PHE A 234 14.58 -12.39 5.97
C PHE A 234 14.96 -12.46 4.51
N SER A 235 16.20 -12.83 4.25
CA SER A 235 16.69 -13.22 2.93
C SER A 235 16.55 -14.74 2.78
N ILE A 236 15.99 -15.18 1.65
CA ILE A 236 15.95 -16.59 1.25
C ILE A 236 17.14 -16.80 0.31
N ASP A 237 17.94 -17.82 0.56
CA ASP A 237 18.89 -18.31 -0.43
C ASP A 237 18.12 -19.18 -1.43
N GLU A 238 17.78 -18.57 -2.57
CA GLU A 238 16.94 -19.19 -3.60
C GLU A 238 17.77 -20.13 -4.50
N GLU A 239 19.07 -19.93 -4.59
CA GLU A 239 19.94 -20.71 -5.47
C GLU A 239 20.17 -22.13 -4.93
N GLU A 240 20.17 -22.28 -3.60
CA GLU A 240 20.32 -23.59 -2.94
C GLU A 240 19.00 -24.30 -2.65
N THR A 241 17.86 -23.69 -2.96
CA THR A 241 16.54 -24.20 -2.56
C THR A 241 15.88 -25.03 -3.67
N ALA A 242 15.73 -26.33 -3.43
CA ALA A 242 15.07 -27.25 -4.36
C ALA A 242 13.53 -27.05 -4.43
N ASP A 243 12.91 -26.48 -3.39
CA ASP A 243 11.46 -26.26 -3.29
C ASP A 243 11.20 -24.91 -2.60
N LEU A 244 11.03 -23.88 -3.41
CA LEU A 244 10.81 -22.49 -2.96
C LEU A 244 9.57 -22.36 -2.05
N LEU A 245 8.50 -23.09 -2.33
CA LEU A 245 7.26 -23.04 -1.55
C LEU A 245 7.49 -23.52 -0.12
N LYS A 246 8.16 -24.67 0.05
CA LYS A 246 8.47 -25.21 1.39
C LYS A 246 9.43 -24.32 2.18
N GLU A 247 10.40 -23.72 1.52
CA GLU A 247 11.35 -22.82 2.20
C GLU A 247 10.63 -21.55 2.66
N ILE A 248 9.73 -20.98 1.87
CA ILE A 248 8.90 -19.83 2.30
C ILE A 248 8.02 -20.23 3.50
N GLU A 249 7.35 -21.38 3.48
CA GLU A 249 6.55 -21.87 4.61
C GLU A 249 7.38 -22.01 5.90
N LYS A 250 8.61 -22.51 5.80
CA LYS A 250 9.54 -22.63 6.93
C LYS A 250 9.95 -21.27 7.47
N GLN A 251 10.31 -20.33 6.61
CA GLN A 251 10.72 -18.99 7.02
C GLN A 251 9.59 -18.15 7.59
N LEU A 252 8.35 -18.31 7.12
CA LEU A 252 7.18 -17.68 7.75
C LEU A 252 7.06 -18.05 9.23
N LYS A 253 7.36 -19.29 9.58
CA LYS A 253 7.39 -19.74 10.99
C LYS A 253 8.53 -19.08 11.78
N GLN A 254 9.72 -18.91 11.17
CA GLN A 254 10.87 -18.28 11.82
C GLN A 254 10.73 -16.77 11.99
N ARG A 255 10.00 -16.10 11.12
CA ARG A 255 9.76 -14.63 11.16
C ARG A 255 9.17 -14.14 12.48
N GLN A 256 8.50 -14.99 13.23
CA GLN A 256 7.92 -14.66 14.54
C GLN A 256 8.99 -14.50 15.65
N TRP A 257 10.23 -14.91 15.42
CA TRP A 257 11.28 -15.10 16.42
C TRP A 257 12.55 -14.28 16.16
N GLY A 258 12.51 -13.33 15.24
CA GLY A 258 13.61 -12.40 15.00
C GLY A 258 13.98 -11.56 16.22
N GLU A 259 15.12 -10.89 16.19
CA GLU A 259 15.56 -9.96 17.24
C GLU A 259 14.50 -8.88 17.53
N VAL A 260 14.39 -8.48 18.80
CA VAL A 260 13.52 -7.36 19.19
C VAL A 260 14.18 -6.05 18.82
N ILE A 261 13.60 -5.33 17.87
CA ILE A 261 14.09 -4.05 17.35
C ILE A 261 13.37 -2.82 17.91
N ARG A 262 12.26 -3.04 18.63
CA ARG A 262 11.50 -1.98 19.30
C ARG A 262 10.70 -2.54 20.46
N LEU A 263 10.80 -1.88 21.60
CA LEU A 263 9.97 -2.11 22.81
C LEU A 263 9.18 -0.84 23.09
N GLU A 264 7.86 -0.90 22.97
CA GLU A 264 6.94 0.16 23.37
C GLU A 264 6.43 -0.11 24.78
N VAL A 265 6.45 0.90 25.61
CA VAL A 265 5.97 0.88 26.98
C VAL A 265 5.26 2.18 27.31
N GLU A 266 4.36 2.17 28.28
CA GLU A 266 3.82 3.42 28.81
C GLU A 266 4.90 4.33 29.38
N ASP A 267 4.72 5.64 29.28
CA ASP A 267 5.71 6.63 29.75
C ASP A 267 5.89 6.62 31.27
N ASN A 268 4.85 6.19 32.03
CA ASN A 268 4.79 6.03 33.46
C ASN A 268 5.17 4.61 33.96
N MET A 269 5.56 3.68 33.07
CA MET A 269 5.90 2.30 33.45
C MET A 269 6.91 2.25 34.59
N ASP A 270 6.65 1.36 35.59
CA ASP A 270 7.54 1.14 36.72
C ASP A 270 8.96 0.80 36.29
N LYS A 271 9.96 1.40 36.91
CA LYS A 271 11.38 1.27 36.52
C LYS A 271 11.93 -0.14 36.74
N LYS A 272 11.44 -0.88 37.77
CA LYS A 272 11.88 -2.26 38.05
C LYS A 272 11.29 -3.19 37.00
N LEU A 273 10.00 -3.03 36.68
CA LEU A 273 9.35 -3.79 35.62
C LEU A 273 10.05 -3.56 34.26
N LEU A 274 10.34 -2.32 33.91
CA LEU A 274 11.04 -1.99 32.65
C LEU A 274 12.44 -2.65 32.62
N LYS A 275 13.16 -2.65 33.75
CA LYS A 275 14.47 -3.30 33.85
C LYS A 275 14.39 -4.80 33.62
N GLU A 276 13.41 -5.48 34.21
CA GLU A 276 13.20 -6.91 34.01
C GLU A 276 12.76 -7.23 32.58
N LEU A 277 11.84 -6.46 31.99
CA LEU A 277 11.45 -6.62 30.58
C LEU A 277 12.64 -6.48 29.63
N LYS A 278 13.49 -5.45 29.83
CA LYS A 278 14.70 -5.26 29.03
C LYS A 278 15.65 -6.45 29.14
N LYS A 279 15.86 -6.96 30.33
CA LYS A 279 16.70 -8.13 30.58
C LYS A 279 16.17 -9.38 29.86
N HIS A 280 14.90 -9.69 30.01
CA HIS A 280 14.28 -10.89 29.43
C HIS A 280 14.14 -10.81 27.90
N LEU A 281 13.92 -9.62 27.34
CA LEU A 281 13.83 -9.37 25.90
C LEU A 281 15.17 -9.11 25.26
N ASN A 282 16.26 -9.01 26.05
CA ASN A 282 17.63 -8.70 25.61
C ASN A 282 17.70 -7.42 24.77
N VAL A 283 17.13 -6.32 25.28
CA VAL A 283 17.05 -5.04 24.58
C VAL A 283 17.81 -3.92 25.30
N ALA A 284 18.43 -3.03 24.54
CA ALA A 284 19.11 -1.84 25.01
C ALA A 284 18.12 -0.66 25.21
N ASP A 285 18.59 0.42 25.85
CA ASP A 285 17.73 1.59 26.12
C ASP A 285 17.32 2.37 24.86
N ASP A 286 18.12 2.30 23.82
CA ASP A 286 17.93 3.03 22.57
C ASP A 286 16.77 2.50 21.72
N VAL A 287 16.36 1.24 21.95
CA VAL A 287 15.18 0.62 21.28
C VAL A 287 13.91 0.70 22.13
N VAL A 288 13.95 1.34 23.30
CA VAL A 288 12.79 1.57 24.16
C VAL A 288 12.09 2.87 23.77
N TYR A 289 10.78 2.78 23.54
CA TYR A 289 9.91 3.90 23.17
C TYR A 289 8.84 4.09 24.26
N LYS A 290 8.90 5.20 24.96
CA LYS A 290 7.91 5.58 25.98
C LYS A 290 6.74 6.29 25.34
N ILE A 291 5.54 5.83 25.61
CA ILE A 291 4.29 6.21 24.96
C ILE A 291 3.35 6.84 25.99
N ASN A 292 2.87 8.04 25.69
CA ASN A 292 1.82 8.70 26.46
C ASN A 292 0.46 8.44 25.78
N GLY A 293 -0.20 7.36 26.15
CA GLY A 293 -1.49 6.93 25.62
C GLY A 293 -1.51 5.43 25.28
N PRO A 294 -2.58 4.94 24.67
CA PRO A 294 -2.72 3.52 24.35
C PRO A 294 -1.65 3.07 23.36
N LEU A 295 -1.01 1.95 23.64
CA LEU A 295 -0.05 1.37 22.71
C LEU A 295 -0.76 0.93 21.42
N ASP A 296 -0.04 1.02 20.28
CA ASP A 296 -0.58 0.58 18.98
C ASP A 296 -1.86 1.30 18.54
N LEU A 297 -1.69 2.49 17.96
CA LEU A 297 -2.81 3.31 17.44
C LEU A 297 -3.51 2.69 16.20
N THR A 298 -3.11 1.50 15.74
CA THR A 298 -3.81 0.83 14.61
C THR A 298 -5.25 0.45 14.97
N PHE A 299 -5.62 0.37 16.26
CA PHE A 299 -7.00 0.13 16.70
C PHE A 299 -7.97 1.22 16.21
N LEU A 300 -7.48 2.43 15.94
CA LEU A 300 -8.29 3.54 15.43
C LEU A 300 -8.94 3.24 14.07
N MET A 301 -8.38 2.28 13.31
CA MET A 301 -9.05 1.81 12.09
C MET A 301 -10.37 1.10 12.40
N LYS A 302 -10.44 0.36 13.49
CA LYS A 302 -11.69 -0.27 13.96
C LYS A 302 -12.65 0.78 14.55
N VAL A 303 -12.13 1.80 15.22
CA VAL A 303 -12.92 2.97 15.67
C VAL A 303 -13.55 3.68 14.48
N ASN A 304 -12.80 3.89 13.39
CA ASN A 304 -13.34 4.46 12.15
C ASN A 304 -14.49 3.62 11.56
N GLY A 305 -14.49 2.30 11.79
CA GLY A 305 -15.54 1.37 11.37
C GLY A 305 -16.81 1.39 12.20
N LEU A 306 -16.86 2.12 13.33
CA LEU A 306 -18.05 2.17 14.18
C LEU A 306 -19.25 2.79 13.45
N GLU A 307 -20.43 2.19 13.65
CA GLU A 307 -21.69 2.67 13.09
C GLU A 307 -22.19 3.94 13.78
N GLY A 308 -23.00 4.74 13.08
CA GLY A 308 -23.63 5.94 13.63
C GLY A 308 -22.80 7.21 13.46
N PHE A 309 -21.61 7.14 12.90
CA PHE A 309 -20.70 8.27 12.69
C PHE A 309 -20.43 8.59 11.21
N ASP A 310 -21.32 8.17 10.31
CA ASP A 310 -21.11 8.37 8.86
C ASP A 310 -21.07 9.85 8.47
N HIS A 311 -21.77 10.72 9.22
CA HIS A 311 -21.76 12.18 9.06
C HIS A 311 -20.39 12.82 9.41
N LEU A 312 -19.50 12.10 10.08
CA LEU A 312 -18.14 12.51 10.45
C LEU A 312 -17.05 11.90 9.54
N LYS A 313 -17.46 11.27 8.44
CA LYS A 313 -16.60 10.68 7.40
C LYS A 313 -16.77 11.42 6.08
N TYR A 314 -15.89 11.16 5.13
CA TYR A 314 -16.16 11.56 3.76
C TYR A 314 -17.41 10.84 3.22
N PRO A 315 -18.20 11.47 2.36
CA PRO A 315 -19.24 10.79 1.62
C PRO A 315 -18.68 9.56 0.88
N LYS A 316 -19.51 8.54 0.74
CA LYS A 316 -19.13 7.39 -0.10
C LYS A 316 -19.16 7.80 -1.57
N TYR A 317 -18.09 7.52 -2.26
CA TYR A 317 -17.94 7.77 -3.69
C TYR A 317 -17.84 6.42 -4.41
N PRO A 318 -18.96 5.79 -4.78
CA PRO A 318 -18.92 4.52 -5.53
C PRO A 318 -18.28 4.77 -6.89
N PRO A 319 -17.40 3.85 -7.34
CA PRO A 319 -16.88 3.89 -8.69
C PRO A 319 -18.02 3.91 -9.71
N GLN A 320 -17.86 4.67 -10.78
CA GLN A 320 -18.87 4.76 -11.85
C GLN A 320 -18.58 3.72 -12.93
N PRO A 321 -19.59 3.29 -13.71
CA PRO A 321 -19.35 2.49 -14.91
C PRO A 321 -18.36 3.16 -15.86
N VAL A 322 -17.63 2.35 -16.63
CA VAL A 322 -16.68 2.89 -17.62
C VAL A 322 -17.45 3.42 -18.83
N PRO A 323 -17.28 4.69 -19.21
CA PRO A 323 -18.02 5.31 -20.32
C PRO A 323 -17.90 4.50 -21.63
N GLY A 324 -19.01 4.36 -22.34
CA GLY A 324 -19.09 3.61 -23.60
C GLY A 324 -19.02 2.09 -23.50
N MET A 325 -18.96 1.54 -22.26
CA MET A 325 -18.88 0.08 -22.09
C MET A 325 -20.23 -0.60 -21.76
N GLY A 326 -21.29 0.15 -21.43
CA GLY A 326 -22.60 -0.39 -21.09
C GLY A 326 -22.53 -1.46 -20.00
N ASP A 327 -23.24 -2.58 -20.22
CA ASP A 327 -23.31 -3.73 -19.30
C ASP A 327 -22.04 -4.63 -19.27
N TYR A 328 -20.96 -4.20 -19.88
CA TYR A 328 -19.70 -4.96 -20.06
C TYR A 328 -19.84 -6.29 -20.84
N SER A 329 -21.01 -6.62 -21.35
CA SER A 329 -21.16 -7.75 -22.27
C SER A 329 -20.31 -7.52 -23.53
N ARG A 330 -19.83 -8.60 -24.16
CA ARG A 330 -19.08 -8.52 -25.43
C ARG A 330 -17.77 -7.70 -25.31
N ILE A 331 -17.03 -7.88 -24.21
CA ILE A 331 -15.81 -7.11 -23.94
C ILE A 331 -14.77 -7.24 -25.08
N PHE A 332 -14.64 -8.42 -25.70
CA PHE A 332 -13.70 -8.66 -26.80
C PHE A 332 -14.07 -7.85 -28.06
N ASP A 333 -15.36 -7.74 -28.39
CA ASP A 333 -15.82 -6.94 -29.53
C ASP A 333 -15.52 -5.44 -29.33
N ARG A 334 -15.58 -4.98 -28.09
CA ARG A 334 -15.26 -3.59 -27.75
C ARG A 334 -13.76 -3.32 -27.86
N ILE A 335 -12.93 -4.20 -27.29
CA ILE A 335 -11.46 -4.10 -27.39
C ILE A 335 -11.01 -4.19 -28.85
N LYS A 336 -11.72 -4.97 -29.68
CA LYS A 336 -11.42 -5.08 -31.12
C LYS A 336 -11.64 -3.77 -31.87
N LYS A 337 -12.56 -2.91 -31.41
CA LYS A 337 -12.87 -1.62 -32.04
C LYS A 337 -11.86 -0.53 -31.70
N HIS A 338 -11.44 -0.46 -30.44
CA HIS A 338 -10.49 0.54 -29.91
C HIS A 338 -9.93 0.10 -28.58
N ASP A 339 -8.77 0.63 -28.23
CA ASP A 339 -8.16 0.46 -26.92
C ASP A 339 -9.03 1.10 -25.83
N ILE A 340 -9.10 0.47 -24.63
CA ILE A 340 -9.92 0.95 -23.51
C ILE A 340 -9.03 1.31 -22.35
N LEU A 341 -9.10 2.57 -21.92
CA LEU A 341 -8.41 3.06 -20.74
C LEU A 341 -9.30 2.93 -19.50
N LEU A 342 -8.78 2.28 -18.47
CA LEU A 342 -9.41 2.13 -17.16
C LEU A 342 -8.73 3.07 -16.17
N PHE A 343 -9.51 3.75 -15.32
CA PHE A 343 -8.97 4.67 -14.31
C PHE A 343 -9.68 4.47 -12.96
N HIS A 344 -9.11 3.60 -12.13
CA HIS A 344 -9.59 3.31 -10.79
C HIS A 344 -9.12 4.37 -9.78
N PRO A 345 -9.86 4.61 -8.70
CA PRO A 345 -11.14 4.06 -8.29
C PRO A 345 -12.34 4.86 -8.82
N TYR A 346 -12.12 5.78 -9.75
CA TYR A 346 -13.18 6.64 -10.29
C TYR A 346 -14.16 5.85 -11.13
N TYR A 347 -13.62 4.88 -11.89
CA TYR A 347 -14.39 3.89 -12.64
C TYR A 347 -14.20 2.49 -12.08
N GLU A 348 -15.19 1.64 -12.33
CA GLU A 348 -15.25 0.27 -11.81
C GLU A 348 -14.08 -0.61 -12.26
N PHE A 349 -13.72 -1.57 -11.41
CA PHE A 349 -12.78 -2.64 -11.74
C PHE A 349 -13.46 -3.80 -12.50
N THR A 350 -14.78 -3.77 -12.61
CA THR A 350 -15.62 -4.77 -13.25
C THR A 350 -15.13 -5.18 -14.65
N PRO A 351 -14.70 -4.27 -15.55
CA PRO A 351 -14.19 -4.67 -16.87
C PRO A 351 -13.00 -5.62 -16.82
N VAL A 352 -12.13 -5.49 -15.84
CA VAL A 352 -10.97 -6.42 -15.67
C VAL A 352 -11.43 -7.80 -15.22
N ILE A 353 -12.44 -7.85 -14.35
CA ILE A 353 -13.06 -9.11 -13.91
C ILE A 353 -13.77 -9.79 -15.09
N GLU A 354 -14.58 -9.01 -15.83
CA GLU A 354 -15.34 -9.49 -16.98
C GLU A 354 -14.43 -9.98 -18.11
N PHE A 355 -13.31 -9.32 -18.34
CA PHE A 355 -12.31 -9.76 -19.29
C PHE A 355 -11.87 -11.21 -19.05
N ILE A 356 -11.60 -11.58 -17.81
CA ILE A 356 -11.22 -12.97 -17.47
C ILE A 356 -12.44 -13.88 -17.40
N ARG A 357 -13.58 -13.40 -16.86
CA ARG A 357 -14.81 -14.21 -16.71
C ARG A 357 -15.40 -14.60 -18.08
N GLN A 358 -15.46 -13.67 -19.02
CA GLN A 358 -15.91 -13.96 -20.39
C GLN A 358 -14.93 -14.88 -21.09
N ALA A 359 -13.60 -14.64 -20.94
CA ALA A 359 -12.60 -15.56 -21.46
C ALA A 359 -12.75 -17.00 -20.93
N ALA A 360 -13.13 -17.16 -19.65
CA ALA A 360 -13.32 -18.47 -19.04
C ALA A 360 -14.49 -19.26 -19.67
N ASN A 361 -15.53 -18.56 -20.12
CA ASN A 361 -16.76 -19.17 -20.62
C ASN A 361 -16.88 -19.17 -22.17
N ASP A 362 -16.07 -18.38 -22.85
CA ASP A 362 -16.10 -18.28 -24.32
C ASP A 362 -15.47 -19.51 -24.98
N PRO A 363 -16.21 -20.28 -25.82
CA PRO A 363 -15.68 -21.48 -26.46
C PRO A 363 -14.52 -21.21 -27.42
N ASP A 364 -14.41 -20.02 -27.95
CA ASP A 364 -13.33 -19.63 -28.87
C ASP A 364 -12.03 -19.23 -28.17
N VAL A 365 -12.06 -19.03 -26.85
CA VAL A 365 -10.84 -18.78 -26.08
C VAL A 365 -10.06 -20.08 -25.88
N LEU A 366 -8.80 -20.05 -26.31
CA LEU A 366 -7.89 -21.21 -26.27
C LEU A 366 -6.99 -21.19 -25.04
N ALA A 367 -6.51 -20.02 -24.64
CA ALA A 367 -5.59 -19.88 -23.52
C ALA A 367 -5.79 -18.58 -22.76
N ILE A 368 -5.52 -18.63 -21.44
CA ILE A 368 -5.45 -17.46 -20.56
C ILE A 368 -4.12 -17.53 -19.81
N LYS A 369 -3.37 -16.42 -19.83
CA LYS A 369 -2.12 -16.30 -19.07
C LYS A 369 -2.17 -15.03 -18.22
N GLN A 370 -1.84 -15.11 -16.92
CA GLN A 370 -1.94 -13.98 -16.01
C GLN A 370 -0.88 -13.99 -14.91
N THR A 371 -0.39 -12.80 -14.53
CA THR A 371 0.45 -12.61 -13.35
C THR A 371 -0.39 -12.17 -12.16
N LEU A 372 -0.12 -12.73 -10.97
CA LEU A 372 -0.77 -12.37 -9.72
C LEU A 372 0.29 -12.03 -8.66
N TYR A 373 0.11 -10.90 -7.97
CA TYR A 373 1.01 -10.43 -6.92
C TYR A 373 0.30 -10.31 -5.56
N ARG A 374 -0.78 -9.54 -5.48
CA ARG A 374 -1.67 -9.40 -4.33
C ARG A 374 -3.09 -9.50 -4.80
N VAL A 375 -3.83 -10.46 -4.30
CA VAL A 375 -5.24 -10.69 -4.62
C VAL A 375 -6.11 -10.61 -3.38
N SER A 376 -7.38 -10.26 -3.56
CA SER A 376 -8.35 -10.23 -2.46
C SER A 376 -8.64 -11.61 -1.90
N GLY A 377 -9.14 -11.67 -0.66
CA GLY A 377 -9.47 -12.94 0.02
C GLY A 377 -10.52 -13.80 -0.71
N ASN A 378 -11.49 -13.17 -1.40
CA ASN A 378 -12.50 -13.80 -2.26
C ASN A 378 -12.39 -13.27 -3.68
N SER A 379 -11.25 -13.49 -4.33
CA SER A 379 -10.97 -12.91 -5.64
C SER A 379 -11.87 -13.51 -6.73
N PRO A 380 -12.67 -12.69 -7.43
CA PRO A 380 -13.45 -13.14 -8.59
C PRO A 380 -12.56 -13.54 -9.77
N ILE A 381 -11.35 -12.97 -9.87
CA ILE A 381 -10.36 -13.32 -10.89
C ILE A 381 -9.83 -14.74 -10.66
N ILE A 382 -9.48 -15.10 -9.41
CA ILE A 382 -9.07 -16.47 -9.07
C ILE A 382 -10.19 -17.48 -9.40
N ALA A 383 -11.43 -17.12 -9.10
CA ALA A 383 -12.58 -17.98 -9.43
C ALA A 383 -12.73 -18.17 -10.95
N ALA A 384 -12.60 -17.09 -11.72
CA ALA A 384 -12.69 -17.14 -13.18
C ALA A 384 -11.55 -17.93 -13.83
N LEU A 385 -10.31 -17.80 -13.32
CA LEU A 385 -9.16 -18.59 -13.81
C LEU A 385 -9.33 -20.09 -13.52
N ALA A 386 -9.81 -20.45 -12.33
CA ALA A 386 -10.13 -21.84 -11.99
C ALA A 386 -11.23 -22.39 -12.92
N GLN A 387 -12.31 -21.65 -13.11
CA GLN A 387 -13.40 -22.01 -14.03
C GLN A 387 -12.90 -22.20 -15.46
N ALA A 388 -11.98 -21.36 -15.93
CA ALA A 388 -11.40 -21.49 -17.27
C ALA A 388 -10.66 -22.83 -17.46
N ALA A 389 -9.88 -23.24 -16.45
CA ALA A 389 -9.17 -24.52 -16.47
C ALA A 389 -10.14 -25.70 -16.42
N GLU A 390 -11.17 -25.64 -15.58
CA GLU A 390 -12.26 -26.64 -15.50
C GLU A 390 -13.03 -26.75 -16.84
N ASN A 391 -13.16 -25.64 -17.57
CA ASN A 391 -13.74 -25.59 -18.93
C ASN A 391 -12.77 -26.10 -20.02
N GLY A 392 -11.60 -26.64 -19.66
CA GLY A 392 -10.64 -27.26 -20.57
C GLY A 392 -9.71 -26.29 -21.30
N LYS A 393 -9.64 -24.99 -20.88
CA LYS A 393 -8.73 -24.01 -21.48
C LYS A 393 -7.31 -24.14 -20.93
N GLN A 394 -6.31 -23.75 -21.74
CA GLN A 394 -4.93 -23.66 -21.28
C GLN A 394 -4.76 -22.44 -20.37
N VAL A 395 -4.69 -22.63 -19.06
CA VAL A 395 -4.57 -21.54 -18.08
C VAL A 395 -3.20 -21.59 -17.42
N THR A 396 -2.40 -20.55 -17.62
CA THR A 396 -1.08 -20.37 -16.99
C THR A 396 -1.10 -19.17 -16.06
N VAL A 397 -0.81 -19.37 -14.80
CA VAL A 397 -0.83 -18.30 -13.80
C VAL A 397 0.51 -18.24 -13.08
N LEU A 398 1.17 -17.08 -13.15
CA LEU A 398 2.31 -16.81 -12.27
C LEU A 398 1.80 -16.19 -10.98
N VAL A 399 2.02 -16.87 -9.85
CA VAL A 399 1.70 -16.39 -8.50
C VAL A 399 3.01 -16.02 -7.79
N GLU A 400 3.20 -14.74 -7.49
CA GLU A 400 4.38 -14.27 -6.77
C GLU A 400 4.27 -14.60 -5.27
N LEU A 401 4.96 -15.65 -4.85
CA LEU A 401 4.92 -16.12 -3.46
C LEU A 401 5.62 -15.19 -2.46
N LYS A 402 6.59 -14.39 -2.93
CA LYS A 402 7.38 -13.48 -2.10
C LYS A 402 6.74 -12.10 -1.94
N ALA A 403 5.41 -11.99 -2.14
CA ALA A 403 4.67 -10.76 -1.86
C ALA A 403 4.62 -10.54 -0.34
N ARG A 404 5.44 -9.63 0.18
CA ARG A 404 5.68 -9.43 1.62
C ARG A 404 4.37 -9.23 2.38
N PHE A 405 4.16 -10.04 3.44
CA PHE A 405 2.98 -10.13 4.30
C PHE A 405 1.72 -10.71 3.62
N ASP A 406 1.79 -11.12 2.36
CA ASP A 406 0.72 -11.81 1.64
C ASP A 406 1.14 -13.25 1.26
N GLU A 407 2.29 -13.71 1.73
CA GLU A 407 2.87 -14.99 1.33
C GLU A 407 1.91 -16.18 1.61
N GLU A 408 1.33 -16.25 2.80
CA GLU A 408 0.40 -17.32 3.19
C GLU A 408 -0.85 -17.34 2.30
N ASN A 409 -1.40 -16.16 2.01
CA ASN A 409 -2.55 -16.00 1.14
C ASN A 409 -2.23 -16.46 -0.30
N ASN A 410 -1.08 -16.03 -0.82
CA ASN A 410 -0.65 -16.39 -2.18
C ASN A 410 -0.35 -17.89 -2.32
N ILE A 411 0.21 -18.53 -1.29
CA ILE A 411 0.38 -19.98 -1.25
C ILE A 411 -0.97 -20.69 -1.32
N ALA A 412 -1.97 -20.25 -0.56
CA ALA A 412 -3.30 -20.82 -0.57
C ALA A 412 -3.96 -20.71 -1.96
N TRP A 413 -3.82 -19.57 -2.62
CA TRP A 413 -4.34 -19.34 -3.97
C TRP A 413 -3.63 -20.19 -5.03
N ALA A 414 -2.30 -20.30 -4.94
CA ALA A 414 -1.52 -21.14 -5.84
C ALA A 414 -2.00 -22.60 -5.79
N LYS A 415 -2.14 -23.16 -4.58
CA LYS A 415 -2.67 -24.53 -4.38
C LYS A 415 -4.10 -24.70 -4.90
N LYS A 416 -4.95 -23.68 -4.75
CA LYS A 416 -6.33 -23.71 -5.27
C LYS A 416 -6.35 -23.74 -6.80
N LEU A 417 -5.54 -22.93 -7.46
CA LEU A 417 -5.44 -22.89 -8.92
C LEU A 417 -4.88 -24.19 -9.50
N GLU A 418 -3.85 -24.77 -8.88
CA GLU A 418 -3.33 -26.10 -9.29
C GLU A 418 -4.38 -27.18 -9.21
N LYS A 419 -5.15 -27.20 -8.10
CA LYS A 419 -6.24 -28.19 -7.92
C LYS A 419 -7.32 -28.05 -8.99
N ALA A 420 -7.56 -26.84 -9.52
CA ALA A 420 -8.50 -26.60 -10.61
C ALA A 420 -7.93 -26.96 -12.01
N GLY A 421 -6.64 -27.35 -12.10
CA GLY A 421 -6.00 -27.71 -13.36
C GLY A 421 -5.23 -26.56 -14.04
N CYS A 422 -5.02 -25.44 -13.36
CA CYS A 422 -4.16 -24.37 -13.89
C CYS A 422 -2.69 -24.77 -13.83
N HIS A 423 -1.92 -24.35 -14.82
CA HIS A 423 -0.46 -24.41 -14.77
C HIS A 423 0.07 -23.21 -13.95
N VAL A 424 0.53 -23.49 -12.72
CA VAL A 424 0.98 -22.45 -11.78
C VAL A 424 2.49 -22.35 -11.77
N ILE A 425 3.01 -21.10 -11.87
CA ILE A 425 4.43 -20.76 -11.76
C ILE A 425 4.61 -19.98 -10.46
N TYR A 426 5.54 -20.40 -9.60
CA TYR A 426 5.78 -19.85 -8.28
C TYR A 426 6.83 -18.69 -8.24
N GLY A 427 6.84 -17.86 -9.26
CA GLY A 427 7.82 -16.79 -9.42
C GLY A 427 9.09 -17.25 -10.14
N LEU A 428 10.08 -16.38 -10.18
CA LEU A 428 11.39 -16.62 -10.78
C LEU A 428 12.48 -16.61 -9.71
N VAL A 429 13.48 -17.47 -9.86
CA VAL A 429 14.66 -17.47 -8.98
C VAL A 429 15.41 -16.14 -9.12
N GLY A 430 15.79 -15.54 -8.00
CA GLY A 430 16.52 -14.27 -7.95
C GLY A 430 15.71 -13.03 -8.32
N LEU A 431 14.51 -13.15 -8.88
CA LEU A 431 13.63 -12.04 -9.28
C LEU A 431 12.29 -12.10 -8.56
N LYS A 432 11.64 -10.92 -8.43
CA LYS A 432 10.23 -10.84 -8.01
C LYS A 432 9.40 -10.37 -9.18
N THR A 433 8.29 -11.06 -9.48
CA THR A 433 7.37 -10.64 -10.54
C THR A 433 6.40 -9.62 -10.00
N HIS A 434 6.48 -8.39 -10.52
CA HIS A 434 5.61 -7.29 -10.10
C HIS A 434 4.81 -6.69 -11.27
N SER A 435 4.98 -7.20 -12.47
CA SER A 435 4.19 -6.83 -13.65
C SER A 435 2.71 -7.20 -13.49
N LYS A 436 1.83 -6.41 -14.08
CA LYS A 436 0.39 -6.64 -14.12
C LYS A 436 -0.02 -6.80 -15.57
N ILE A 437 -0.10 -8.06 -16.01
CA ILE A 437 -0.41 -8.43 -17.37
C ILE A 437 -1.32 -9.66 -17.37
N ALA A 438 -2.36 -9.61 -18.22
CA ALA A 438 -3.18 -10.75 -18.57
C ALA A 438 -3.29 -10.85 -20.08
N LEU A 439 -3.14 -12.04 -20.62
CA LEU A 439 -3.22 -12.36 -22.02
C LEU A 439 -4.31 -13.41 -22.24
N VAL A 440 -5.27 -13.10 -23.12
CA VAL A 440 -6.28 -14.03 -23.63
C VAL A 440 -6.00 -14.30 -25.09
N VAL A 441 -5.90 -15.56 -25.46
CA VAL A 441 -5.72 -16.02 -26.84
C VAL A 441 -7.03 -16.60 -27.33
N ARG A 442 -7.64 -15.93 -28.31
CA ARG A 442 -8.97 -16.26 -28.85
C ARG A 442 -8.90 -16.59 -30.33
N ARG A 443 -9.69 -17.55 -30.77
CA ARG A 443 -9.92 -17.81 -32.18
C ARG A 443 -10.96 -16.81 -32.72
N GLU A 444 -10.61 -16.15 -33.79
CA GLU A 444 -11.49 -15.24 -34.52
C GLU A 444 -11.70 -15.78 -35.96
N GLU A 445 -12.60 -15.17 -36.71
CA GLU A 445 -12.84 -15.57 -38.12
C GLU A 445 -11.58 -15.43 -38.98
N ASP A 446 -10.74 -14.44 -38.73
CA ASP A 446 -9.52 -14.09 -39.46
C ASP A 446 -8.25 -14.76 -38.86
N GLY A 447 -8.39 -15.63 -37.85
CA GLY A 447 -7.27 -16.34 -37.23
C GLY A 447 -7.22 -16.21 -35.72
N ILE A 448 -6.04 -16.28 -35.13
CA ILE A 448 -5.83 -16.18 -33.70
C ILE A 448 -5.53 -14.74 -33.31
N LYS A 449 -6.34 -14.20 -32.42
CA LYS A 449 -6.16 -12.86 -31.85
C LYS A 449 -5.77 -12.88 -30.39
N ARG A 450 -4.90 -11.95 -30.00
CA ARG A 450 -4.41 -11.78 -28.62
C ARG A 450 -5.05 -10.53 -28.04
N TYR A 451 -5.76 -10.72 -26.93
CA TYR A 451 -6.32 -9.63 -26.15
C TYR A 451 -5.51 -9.49 -24.88
N VAL A 452 -5.10 -8.28 -24.54
CA VAL A 452 -4.16 -8.02 -23.45
C VAL A 452 -4.73 -6.97 -22.51
N HIS A 453 -4.67 -7.25 -21.22
CA HIS A 453 -4.79 -6.22 -20.19
C HIS A 453 -3.41 -5.93 -19.61
N LEU A 454 -3.06 -4.65 -19.55
CA LEU A 454 -1.85 -4.12 -18.93
C LEU A 454 -2.24 -3.12 -17.85
N GLY A 455 -1.68 -3.25 -16.65
CA GLY A 455 -2.06 -2.40 -15.53
C GLY A 455 -0.90 -1.82 -14.73
N THR A 456 -1.15 -0.68 -14.08
CA THR A 456 -0.26 -0.11 -13.06
C THR A 456 -0.50 -0.72 -11.70
N GLY A 457 -1.73 -1.19 -11.43
CA GLY A 457 -2.22 -1.73 -10.16
C GLY A 457 -2.41 -3.24 -10.15
N ASN A 458 -2.47 -3.82 -8.95
CA ASN A 458 -2.66 -5.25 -8.75
C ASN A 458 -4.07 -5.70 -9.19
N TYR A 459 -4.19 -7.00 -9.52
CA TYR A 459 -5.47 -7.66 -9.76
C TYR A 459 -6.22 -7.93 -8.45
N ASN A 460 -6.64 -6.84 -7.79
CA ASN A 460 -7.29 -6.87 -6.48
C ASN A 460 -8.46 -5.89 -6.46
N ASP A 461 -9.68 -6.43 -6.52
CA ASP A 461 -10.94 -5.68 -6.58
C ASP A 461 -11.23 -4.86 -5.31
N ALA A 462 -10.70 -5.26 -4.15
CA ALA A 462 -10.84 -4.52 -2.92
C ALA A 462 -9.95 -3.26 -2.92
N THR A 463 -8.67 -3.40 -3.30
CA THR A 463 -7.75 -2.26 -3.36
C THR A 463 -8.03 -1.33 -4.53
N ALA A 464 -8.63 -1.82 -5.63
CA ALA A 464 -9.05 -1.01 -6.77
C ALA A 464 -10.11 0.05 -6.42
N LYS A 465 -10.78 -0.05 -5.26
CA LYS A 465 -11.69 0.96 -4.71
C LYS A 465 -11.00 2.05 -3.89
N LEU A 466 -9.71 1.89 -3.60
CA LEU A 466 -8.95 2.75 -2.70
C LEU A 466 -7.68 3.34 -3.34
N TYR A 467 -7.14 2.68 -4.37
CA TYR A 467 -5.89 3.05 -5.03
C TYR A 467 -6.17 3.67 -6.39
N THR A 468 -5.50 4.77 -6.69
CA THR A 468 -5.56 5.32 -8.05
C THR A 468 -4.63 4.51 -8.94
N ASP A 469 -5.20 3.74 -9.84
CA ASP A 469 -4.47 2.94 -10.80
C ASP A 469 -5.09 3.06 -12.20
N MET A 470 -4.29 2.73 -13.21
CA MET A 470 -4.74 2.75 -14.59
C MET A 470 -4.51 1.40 -15.24
N GLY A 471 -5.38 1.05 -16.17
CA GLY A 471 -5.28 -0.15 -17.00
C GLY A 471 -5.55 0.17 -18.48
N LEU A 472 -4.99 -0.65 -19.34
CA LEU A 472 -5.24 -0.63 -20.78
C LEU A 472 -5.71 -2.00 -21.22
N LEU A 473 -6.85 -2.08 -21.88
CA LEU A 473 -7.30 -3.24 -22.61
C LEU A 473 -7.06 -2.99 -24.10
N THR A 474 -6.35 -3.89 -24.75
CA THR A 474 -5.95 -3.74 -26.15
C THR A 474 -5.91 -5.10 -26.88
N CYS A 475 -6.06 -5.09 -28.18
CA CYS A 475 -5.79 -6.22 -29.05
C CYS A 475 -4.72 -5.89 -30.13
N SER A 476 -3.87 -4.90 -29.87
CA SER A 476 -2.73 -4.54 -30.71
C SER A 476 -1.81 -5.74 -30.92
N ASP A 477 -1.59 -6.15 -32.17
CA ASP A 477 -0.75 -7.32 -32.49
C ASP A 477 0.68 -7.20 -31.94
N PRO A 478 1.39 -6.04 -32.07
CA PRO A 478 2.72 -5.88 -31.47
C PRO A 478 2.75 -6.04 -29.95
N ILE A 479 1.71 -5.54 -29.25
CA ILE A 479 1.58 -5.71 -27.79
C ILE A 479 1.24 -7.16 -27.44
N GLY A 480 0.39 -7.81 -28.23
CA GLY A 480 0.03 -9.22 -28.07
C GLY A 480 1.22 -10.18 -28.26
N GLU A 481 2.09 -9.89 -29.24
CA GLU A 481 3.35 -10.62 -29.44
C GLU A 481 4.29 -10.45 -28.26
N ASP A 482 4.49 -9.21 -27.81
CA ASP A 482 5.31 -8.92 -26.63
C ASP A 482 4.74 -9.57 -25.36
N ALA A 483 3.42 -9.56 -25.18
CA ALA A 483 2.76 -10.24 -24.06
C ALA A 483 3.03 -11.76 -24.09
N THR A 484 2.98 -12.37 -25.27
CA THR A 484 3.35 -13.78 -25.44
C THR A 484 4.82 -14.02 -25.07
N ALA A 485 5.72 -13.14 -25.52
CA ALA A 485 7.14 -13.22 -25.19
C ALA A 485 7.40 -13.06 -23.66
N VAL A 486 6.67 -12.16 -22.99
CA VAL A 486 6.73 -12.01 -21.52
C VAL A 486 6.40 -13.34 -20.83
N PHE A 487 5.29 -14.00 -21.19
CA PHE A 487 4.92 -15.26 -20.56
C PHE A 487 5.89 -16.40 -20.91
N ASN A 488 6.47 -16.43 -22.11
CA ASN A 488 7.50 -17.40 -22.45
C ASN A 488 8.80 -17.16 -21.64
N MET A 489 9.16 -15.90 -21.39
CA MET A 489 10.27 -15.54 -20.48
C MET A 489 9.98 -16.00 -19.04
N LEU A 490 8.75 -15.79 -18.56
CA LEU A 490 8.36 -16.15 -17.20
C LEU A 490 8.25 -17.68 -16.99
N SER A 491 7.86 -18.45 -18.00
CA SER A 491 7.64 -19.89 -17.88
C SER A 491 8.81 -20.74 -18.39
N GLY A 492 9.57 -20.27 -19.35
CA GLY A 492 10.56 -21.07 -20.05
C GLY A 492 11.98 -20.53 -20.01
N TYR A 493 12.27 -19.48 -19.20
CA TYR A 493 13.58 -18.82 -19.15
C TYR A 493 14.12 -18.38 -20.52
N SER A 494 13.22 -18.08 -21.46
CA SER A 494 13.64 -17.61 -22.79
C SER A 494 13.80 -16.09 -22.77
N GLU A 495 14.96 -15.60 -23.21
CA GLU A 495 15.20 -14.16 -23.35
C GLU A 495 14.82 -13.68 -24.75
N PRO A 496 13.82 -12.79 -24.89
CA PRO A 496 13.51 -12.20 -26.19
C PRO A 496 14.66 -11.35 -26.71
N LYS A 497 14.96 -11.45 -27.99
CA LYS A 497 16.02 -10.64 -28.62
C LYS A 497 15.65 -9.16 -28.74
N LYS A 498 14.37 -8.84 -28.80
CA LYS A 498 13.83 -7.48 -28.95
C LYS A 498 12.38 -7.44 -28.42
N TRP A 499 11.93 -6.25 -28.11
CA TRP A 499 10.53 -5.94 -27.81
C TRP A 499 9.99 -5.02 -28.91
N ASN A 500 8.72 -5.18 -29.28
CA ASN A 500 8.06 -4.32 -30.26
C ASN A 500 7.59 -3.01 -29.61
N LYS A 501 6.89 -3.11 -28.48
CA LYS A 501 6.25 -1.98 -27.79
C LYS A 501 6.54 -1.94 -26.29
N LEU A 502 6.58 -3.10 -25.63
CA LEU A 502 6.82 -3.18 -24.21
C LEU A 502 8.28 -2.89 -23.86
N ALA A 503 8.50 -2.32 -22.69
CA ALA A 503 9.81 -2.26 -22.06
C ALA A 503 9.76 -3.05 -20.75
N VAL A 504 10.62 -4.07 -20.63
CA VAL A 504 10.58 -5.06 -19.55
C VAL A 504 11.84 -4.97 -18.71
N ALA A 505 11.70 -4.92 -17.37
CA ALA A 505 12.81 -5.06 -16.44
C ALA A 505 13.06 -6.56 -16.13
N PRO A 506 14.30 -6.92 -15.74
CA PRO A 506 15.40 -6.05 -15.34
C PRO A 506 16.31 -5.56 -16.48
N ILE A 507 16.22 -6.09 -17.69
CA ILE A 507 17.25 -5.90 -18.73
C ILE A 507 17.02 -4.60 -19.52
N TRP A 508 15.78 -4.33 -19.98
CA TRP A 508 15.50 -3.32 -21.01
C TRP A 508 14.92 -1.99 -20.48
N LEU A 509 14.19 -2.04 -19.37
CA LEU A 509 13.35 -0.93 -18.95
C LEU A 509 14.15 0.30 -18.49
N LYS A 510 15.24 0.09 -17.75
CA LYS A 510 16.09 1.21 -17.28
C LYS A 510 16.72 1.96 -18.46
N ASP A 511 17.26 1.24 -19.44
CA ASP A 511 17.89 1.82 -20.61
C ASP A 511 16.89 2.58 -21.46
N LYS A 512 15.65 2.08 -21.56
CA LYS A 512 14.56 2.79 -22.23
C LYS A 512 14.28 4.14 -21.58
N PHE A 513 14.18 4.20 -20.25
CA PHE A 513 13.96 5.46 -19.56
C PHE A 513 15.15 6.42 -19.69
N LEU A 514 16.37 5.93 -19.57
CA LEU A 514 17.56 6.76 -19.79
C LEU A 514 17.60 7.33 -21.20
N MET A 515 17.29 6.51 -22.21
CA MET A 515 17.19 6.98 -23.61
C MET A 515 16.15 8.09 -23.77
N LEU A 516 14.96 7.93 -23.19
CA LEU A 516 13.88 8.93 -23.28
C LEU A 516 14.25 10.25 -22.58
N ILE A 517 14.84 10.19 -21.38
CA ILE A 517 15.30 11.38 -20.64
C ILE A 517 16.42 12.09 -21.41
N ASN A 518 17.42 11.35 -21.92
CA ASN A 518 18.53 11.90 -22.67
C ASN A 518 18.09 12.52 -23.99
N ARG A 519 17.07 11.97 -24.64
CA ARG A 519 16.47 12.56 -25.84
C ARG A 519 15.87 13.94 -25.57
N GLU A 520 15.13 14.11 -24.46
CA GLU A 520 14.60 15.42 -24.05
C GLU A 520 15.74 16.41 -23.76
N ALA A 521 16.81 15.94 -23.10
CA ALA A 521 17.98 16.77 -22.84
C ALA A 521 18.66 17.22 -24.14
N GLU A 522 18.81 16.33 -25.11
CA GLU A 522 19.41 16.64 -26.41
C GLU A 522 18.54 17.61 -27.22
N ASN A 523 17.21 17.40 -27.24
CA ASN A 523 16.28 18.36 -27.84
C ASN A 523 16.43 19.76 -27.25
N ALA A 524 16.56 19.85 -25.93
CA ALA A 524 16.75 21.13 -25.23
C ALA A 524 18.12 21.77 -25.58
N ARG A 525 19.20 21.01 -25.66
CA ARG A 525 20.54 21.51 -26.11
C ARG A 525 20.50 22.05 -27.54
N GLN A 526 19.63 21.49 -28.38
CA GLN A 526 19.40 21.97 -29.75
C GLN A 526 18.45 23.18 -29.83
N GLY A 527 18.05 23.76 -28.69
CA GLY A 527 17.16 24.92 -28.63
C GLY A 527 15.67 24.58 -28.79
N LYS A 528 15.31 23.31 -28.81
CA LYS A 528 13.92 22.84 -28.86
C LYS A 528 13.33 22.79 -27.44
N LYS A 529 11.99 22.72 -27.35
CA LYS A 529 11.30 22.58 -26.08
C LYS A 529 11.52 21.17 -25.52
N GLY A 530 12.05 21.04 -24.30
CA GLY A 530 12.12 19.81 -23.54
C GLY A 530 11.11 19.80 -22.41
N ARG A 531 10.40 18.67 -22.22
CA ARG A 531 9.39 18.54 -21.16
C ARG A 531 9.29 17.10 -20.68
N ILE A 532 9.40 16.88 -19.35
CA ILE A 532 9.16 15.59 -18.73
C ILE A 532 8.11 15.76 -17.62
N ILE A 533 7.11 14.86 -17.59
CA ILE A 533 6.22 14.71 -16.43
C ILE A 533 6.27 13.25 -16.04
N ALA A 534 6.61 12.95 -14.78
CA ALA A 534 6.67 11.56 -14.32
C ALA A 534 5.92 11.39 -12.99
N LYS A 535 4.94 10.51 -12.99
CA LYS A 535 4.19 10.11 -11.80
C LYS A 535 4.58 8.71 -11.37
N MET A 536 4.91 8.53 -10.09
CA MET A 536 5.30 7.24 -9.52
C MET A 536 5.17 7.23 -7.99
N ASN A 537 5.38 6.06 -7.38
CA ASN A 537 5.37 5.99 -5.92
C ASN A 537 6.72 6.35 -5.29
N SER A 538 7.83 6.02 -5.95
CA SER A 538 9.18 6.25 -5.41
C SER A 538 10.21 6.53 -6.49
N LEU A 539 11.14 7.44 -6.18
CA LEU A 539 12.28 7.82 -7.02
C LEU A 539 13.57 7.75 -6.20
N CYS A 540 14.43 6.77 -6.48
CA CYS A 540 15.74 6.64 -5.82
C CYS A 540 16.79 5.88 -6.67
N ASP A 541 16.56 5.69 -7.97
CA ASP A 541 17.60 5.13 -8.85
C ASP A 541 18.64 6.20 -9.20
N PRO A 542 19.95 6.00 -8.84
CA PRO A 542 20.96 7.01 -9.05
C PRO A 542 21.18 7.39 -10.52
N LYS A 543 21.15 6.41 -11.43
CA LYS A 543 21.37 6.65 -12.86
C LYS A 543 20.24 7.51 -13.46
N ILE A 544 19.00 7.20 -13.11
CA ILE A 544 17.84 7.99 -13.54
C ILE A 544 17.90 9.41 -12.95
N MET A 545 18.26 9.55 -11.66
CA MET A 545 18.34 10.87 -11.02
C MET A 545 19.45 11.73 -11.63
N HIS A 546 20.63 11.17 -11.96
CA HIS A 546 21.68 11.88 -12.69
C HIS A 546 21.20 12.33 -14.07
N ALA A 547 20.53 11.46 -14.83
CA ALA A 547 19.98 11.84 -16.13
C ALA A 547 18.95 12.97 -16.04
N LEU A 548 18.14 13.01 -14.96
CA LEU A 548 17.21 14.11 -14.71
C LEU A 548 17.94 15.42 -14.36
N TYR A 549 19.05 15.37 -13.62
CA TYR A 549 19.89 16.55 -13.37
C TYR A 549 20.51 17.07 -14.65
N ASP A 550 21.05 16.19 -15.49
CA ASP A 550 21.62 16.56 -16.78
C ASP A 550 20.57 17.17 -17.72
N ALA A 551 19.34 16.61 -17.72
CA ALA A 551 18.23 17.18 -18.47
C ALA A 551 17.78 18.55 -17.92
N SER A 552 17.75 18.74 -16.60
CA SER A 552 17.47 20.03 -15.97
C SER A 552 18.53 21.07 -16.37
N ALA A 553 19.81 20.71 -16.32
CA ALA A 553 20.90 21.59 -16.73
C ALA A 553 20.84 21.96 -18.22
N ALA A 554 20.30 21.07 -19.07
CA ALA A 554 20.04 21.36 -20.48
C ALA A 554 18.82 22.27 -20.71
N GLY A 555 18.03 22.59 -19.68
CA GLY A 555 16.85 23.46 -19.77
C GLY A 555 15.50 22.71 -19.90
N VAL A 556 15.49 21.38 -19.74
CA VAL A 556 14.25 20.60 -19.76
C VAL A 556 13.43 20.93 -18.52
N LYS A 557 12.16 21.29 -18.67
CA LYS A 557 11.22 21.43 -17.56
C LYS A 557 10.73 20.07 -17.10
N ILE A 558 10.94 19.75 -15.82
CA ILE A 558 10.65 18.44 -15.25
C ILE A 558 9.70 18.60 -14.05
N ASP A 559 8.52 18.01 -14.14
CA ASP A 559 7.56 17.94 -13.04
C ASP A 559 7.38 16.48 -12.59
N LEU A 560 7.67 16.22 -11.32
CA LEU A 560 7.61 14.91 -10.72
C LEU A 560 6.45 14.84 -9.70
N ILE A 561 5.57 13.85 -9.85
CA ILE A 561 4.51 13.55 -8.89
C ILE A 561 4.92 12.26 -8.18
N VAL A 562 5.57 12.39 -7.01
CA VAL A 562 6.12 11.26 -6.25
C VAL A 562 5.43 11.15 -4.91
N ARG A 563 4.64 10.09 -4.73
CA ARG A 563 3.85 9.90 -3.51
C ARG A 563 4.70 9.70 -2.26
N GLY A 564 5.69 8.82 -2.32
CA GLY A 564 6.47 8.32 -1.18
C GLY A 564 7.92 8.79 -1.18
N ILE A 565 8.84 7.82 -1.25
CA ILE A 565 10.28 8.06 -1.23
C ILE A 565 10.72 8.87 -2.46
N CYS A 566 11.45 9.95 -2.23
CA CYS A 566 12.04 10.76 -3.29
C CYS A 566 13.44 11.22 -2.87
N CYS A 567 14.46 10.68 -3.51
CA CYS A 567 15.86 10.96 -3.18
C CYS A 567 16.47 12.08 -4.03
N ILE A 568 15.76 12.59 -5.05
CA ILE A 568 16.24 13.72 -5.86
C ILE A 568 16.12 15.04 -5.06
N ARG A 569 17.04 15.95 -5.26
CA ARG A 569 16.97 17.31 -4.74
C ARG A 569 16.35 18.22 -5.79
N ALA A 570 15.18 18.80 -5.49
CA ALA A 570 14.44 19.64 -6.42
C ALA A 570 14.67 21.13 -6.15
N GLY A 571 14.68 21.95 -7.19
CA GLY A 571 14.73 23.40 -7.08
C GLY A 571 16.07 23.94 -6.53
N VAL A 572 17.16 23.19 -6.64
CA VAL A 572 18.49 23.60 -6.18
C VAL A 572 19.20 24.38 -7.29
N PRO A 573 19.58 25.65 -7.07
CA PRO A 573 20.29 26.44 -8.08
C PRO A 573 21.60 25.76 -8.55
N GLY A 574 21.79 25.72 -9.87
CA GLY A 574 22.95 25.10 -10.51
C GLY A 574 22.93 23.58 -10.55
N LEU A 575 21.87 22.91 -10.02
CA LEU A 575 21.73 21.46 -10.04
C LEU A 575 20.36 21.05 -10.63
N SER A 576 19.27 21.60 -10.14
CA SER A 576 17.93 21.08 -10.42
C SER A 576 16.86 22.19 -10.43
N GLU A 577 17.22 23.39 -10.82
CA GLU A 577 16.30 24.55 -10.85
C GLU A 577 15.05 24.32 -11.72
N ASN A 578 15.15 23.45 -12.73
CA ASN A 578 14.05 23.10 -13.63
C ASN A 578 13.26 21.86 -13.17
N ILE A 579 13.59 21.29 -11.99
CA ILE A 579 12.90 20.15 -11.43
C ILE A 579 11.98 20.61 -10.30
N SER A 580 10.69 20.29 -10.40
CA SER A 580 9.72 20.41 -9.33
C SER A 580 9.20 19.04 -8.88
N VAL A 581 9.03 18.87 -7.58
CA VAL A 581 8.49 17.62 -7.00
C VAL A 581 7.27 17.93 -6.15
N ARG A 582 6.21 17.17 -6.35
CA ARG A 582 5.03 17.18 -5.48
C ARG A 582 4.61 15.79 -5.06
N SER A 583 3.95 15.71 -3.92
CA SER A 583 3.35 14.50 -3.38
C SER A 583 1.89 14.78 -3.08
N ILE A 584 0.98 13.95 -3.57
CA ILE A 584 -0.45 14.06 -3.31
C ILE A 584 -0.81 12.97 -2.29
N VAL A 585 -1.37 13.39 -1.15
CA VAL A 585 -1.88 12.52 -0.09
C VAL A 585 -3.33 12.93 0.18
N GLY A 586 -4.27 12.04 -0.07
CA GLY A 586 -5.70 12.36 0.02
C GLY A 586 -6.55 11.13 0.33
N ASN A 587 -7.82 11.17 -0.10
CA ASN A 587 -8.80 10.14 0.15
C ASN A 587 -8.40 8.77 -0.46
N TYR A 588 -7.77 8.81 -1.62
CA TYR A 588 -7.27 7.65 -2.34
C TYR A 588 -5.74 7.60 -2.31
N LEU A 589 -5.20 6.38 -2.33
CA LEU A 589 -3.76 6.17 -2.42
C LEU A 589 -3.29 6.39 -3.87
N GLU A 590 -2.49 7.42 -4.12
CA GLU A 590 -1.86 7.63 -5.42
C GLU A 590 -0.89 6.49 -5.73
N HIS A 591 -1.19 5.69 -6.78
CA HIS A 591 -0.44 4.45 -7.04
C HIS A 591 -0.05 4.26 -8.51
N SER A 592 -0.76 4.87 -9.46
CA SER A 592 -0.44 4.77 -10.88
C SER A 592 0.96 5.30 -11.22
N ARG A 593 1.57 4.73 -12.24
CA ARG A 593 2.84 5.20 -12.81
C ARG A 593 2.59 5.62 -14.25
N ILE A 594 2.91 6.88 -14.53
CA ILE A 594 2.68 7.53 -15.83
C ILE A 594 3.92 8.35 -16.16
N PHE A 595 4.43 8.22 -17.36
CA PHE A 595 5.63 8.90 -17.84
C PHE A 595 5.34 9.60 -19.16
N TYR A 596 5.46 10.92 -19.17
CA TYR A 596 5.24 11.76 -20.34
C TYR A 596 6.55 12.42 -20.76
N PHE A 597 6.85 12.35 -22.06
CA PHE A 597 7.98 13.01 -22.71
C PHE A 597 7.48 13.78 -23.92
N TYR A 598 7.89 15.06 -24.04
CA TYR A 598 7.39 15.94 -25.08
C TYR A 598 7.84 15.57 -26.50
N ASN A 599 9.07 15.06 -26.63
CA ASN A 599 9.60 14.51 -27.89
C ASN A 599 9.38 15.43 -29.09
N ASP A 600 9.76 16.72 -29.00
CA ASP A 600 9.64 17.69 -30.08
C ASP A 600 8.19 17.83 -30.67
N GLY A 601 7.17 17.59 -29.83
CA GLY A 601 5.76 17.65 -30.19
C GLY A 601 5.11 16.33 -30.55
N PHE A 602 5.87 15.21 -30.67
CA PHE A 602 5.31 13.86 -30.96
C PHE A 602 4.72 13.19 -29.72
N GLU A 603 4.95 13.73 -28.55
CA GLU A 603 4.36 13.34 -27.27
C GLU A 603 4.28 11.83 -26.98
N ASP A 604 5.26 11.31 -26.29
CA ASP A 604 5.27 9.91 -25.83
C ASP A 604 4.68 9.80 -24.44
N ILE A 605 3.71 8.90 -24.25
CA ILE A 605 3.12 8.56 -22.97
C ILE A 605 3.29 7.07 -22.69
N TYR A 606 3.83 6.76 -21.53
CA TYR A 606 3.98 5.40 -21.05
C TYR A 606 3.28 5.22 -19.71
N MET A 607 2.71 4.05 -19.50
CA MET A 607 2.22 3.59 -18.20
C MET A 607 2.92 2.29 -17.83
N GLY A 608 2.95 1.95 -16.53
CA GLY A 608 3.57 0.70 -16.12
C GLY A 608 3.52 0.38 -14.65
N SER A 609 4.19 -0.71 -14.29
CA SER A 609 4.24 -1.22 -12.93
C SER A 609 5.45 -0.74 -12.13
N ALA A 610 6.48 -0.19 -12.81
CA ALA A 610 7.77 0.16 -12.21
C ALA A 610 7.81 1.56 -11.61
N ASP A 611 8.36 1.67 -10.42
CA ASP A 611 8.92 2.93 -9.90
C ASP A 611 10.38 3.10 -10.35
N TRP A 612 10.89 4.30 -10.34
CA TRP A 612 12.31 4.55 -10.63
C TRP A 612 13.20 4.25 -9.41
N MET A 613 13.25 2.97 -9.09
CA MET A 613 14.03 2.41 -7.98
C MET A 613 14.94 1.28 -8.47
N PRO A 614 16.16 1.10 -7.92
CA PRO A 614 17.05 -0.01 -8.31
C PRO A 614 16.37 -1.37 -8.22
N ARG A 615 15.61 -1.62 -7.13
CA ARG A 615 14.91 -2.90 -6.96
C ARG A 615 13.86 -3.17 -8.05
N ASN A 616 13.17 -2.13 -8.56
CA ASN A 616 12.19 -2.28 -9.63
C ASN A 616 12.86 -2.47 -10.98
N LEU A 617 13.93 -1.71 -11.23
CA LEU A 617 14.59 -1.69 -12.53
C LEU A 617 15.62 -2.81 -12.72
N ASP A 618 16.17 -3.39 -11.61
CA ASP A 618 17.28 -4.35 -11.65
C ASP A 618 16.96 -5.70 -11.00
N LYS A 619 15.93 -5.82 -10.16
CA LYS A 619 15.65 -7.01 -9.33
C LYS A 619 14.19 -7.50 -9.41
N ARG A 620 13.42 -6.97 -10.35
CA ARG A 620 12.01 -7.34 -10.56
C ARG A 620 11.70 -7.50 -12.02
N VAL A 621 10.69 -8.32 -12.31
CA VAL A 621 10.01 -8.29 -13.60
C VAL A 621 8.93 -7.22 -13.53
N GLU A 622 9.15 -6.13 -14.25
CA GLU A 622 8.24 -5.00 -14.39
C GLU A 622 7.97 -4.76 -15.86
N ILE A 623 6.82 -4.17 -16.19
CA ILE A 623 6.43 -3.84 -17.54
C ILE A 623 6.04 -2.37 -17.61
N THR A 624 6.53 -1.70 -18.65
CA THR A 624 6.08 -0.37 -19.08
C THR A 624 5.64 -0.46 -20.55
N PHE A 625 4.51 0.15 -20.86
CA PHE A 625 3.88 0.08 -22.18
C PHE A 625 3.47 1.48 -22.65
N PRO A 626 3.55 1.74 -24.00
CA PRO A 626 3.11 3.00 -24.58
C PRO A 626 1.58 3.07 -24.63
N VAL A 627 1.06 4.27 -24.55
CA VAL A 627 -0.32 4.59 -24.97
C VAL A 627 -0.22 5.27 -26.32
N GLU A 628 -0.76 4.63 -27.36
CA GLU A 628 -0.60 5.10 -28.74
C GLU A 628 -1.85 5.82 -29.27
N ASP A 629 -3.03 5.45 -28.80
CA ASP A 629 -4.29 6.06 -29.18
C ASP A 629 -4.30 7.57 -28.84
N PRO A 630 -4.56 8.47 -29.81
CA PRO A 630 -4.52 9.92 -29.58
C PRO A 630 -5.54 10.42 -28.56
N GLU A 631 -6.75 9.85 -28.50
CA GLU A 631 -7.79 10.26 -27.57
C GLU A 631 -7.41 9.85 -26.14
N LEU A 632 -6.84 8.66 -25.98
CA LEU A 632 -6.35 8.18 -24.68
C LEU A 632 -5.14 8.99 -24.22
N LYS A 633 -4.24 9.41 -25.14
CA LYS A 633 -3.15 10.33 -24.80
C LYS A 633 -3.68 11.64 -24.22
N GLU A 634 -4.68 12.27 -24.86
CA GLU A 634 -5.26 13.52 -24.37
C GLU A 634 -5.93 13.34 -22.99
N LYS A 635 -6.65 12.23 -22.77
CA LYS A 635 -7.22 11.91 -21.44
C LYS A 635 -6.13 11.83 -20.36
N ILE A 636 -5.02 11.13 -20.64
CA ILE A 636 -3.93 10.98 -19.66
C ILE A 636 -3.20 12.31 -19.43
N LYS A 637 -3.00 13.12 -20.46
CA LYS A 637 -2.43 14.47 -20.34
C LYS A 637 -3.30 15.35 -19.45
N ASN A 638 -4.63 15.29 -19.62
CA ASN A 638 -5.55 16.02 -18.76
C ASN A 638 -5.47 15.55 -17.30
N ILE A 639 -5.38 14.24 -17.05
CA ILE A 639 -5.18 13.68 -15.70
C ILE A 639 -3.91 14.26 -15.08
N LEU A 640 -2.78 14.21 -15.77
CA LEU A 640 -1.53 14.78 -15.29
C LEU A 640 -1.63 16.29 -15.04
N LYS A 641 -2.29 17.04 -15.92
CA LYS A 641 -2.52 18.48 -15.78
C LYS A 641 -3.31 18.80 -14.52
N ILE A 642 -4.40 18.07 -14.24
CA ILE A 642 -5.23 18.26 -13.04
C ILE A 642 -4.44 17.92 -11.79
N GLN A 643 -3.67 16.84 -11.77
CA GLN A 643 -2.81 16.48 -10.63
C GLN A 643 -1.69 17.49 -10.41
N LEU A 644 -1.13 18.06 -11.47
CA LEU A 644 -0.16 19.17 -11.36
C LEU A 644 -0.80 20.47 -10.89
N ALA A 645 -2.09 20.66 -11.06
CA ALA A 645 -2.85 21.82 -10.58
C ALA A 645 -3.43 21.61 -9.16
N ASP A 646 -3.27 20.44 -8.54
CA ASP A 646 -3.76 20.19 -7.18
C ASP A 646 -3.14 21.17 -6.18
N THR A 647 -4.00 21.85 -5.41
CA THR A 647 -3.60 22.83 -4.40
C THR A 647 -3.99 22.43 -2.98
N LEU A 648 -4.96 21.52 -2.82
CA LEU A 648 -5.49 21.15 -1.51
C LEU A 648 -4.77 19.96 -0.89
N LYS A 649 -4.34 19.00 -1.72
CA LYS A 649 -3.73 17.74 -1.29
C LYS A 649 -2.26 17.62 -1.64
N ALA A 650 -1.77 18.49 -2.52
CA ALA A 650 -0.37 18.50 -2.92
C ALA A 650 0.54 19.09 -1.82
N HIS A 651 1.61 18.38 -1.54
CA HIS A 651 2.76 18.85 -0.76
C HIS A 651 3.93 19.07 -1.72
N ILE A 652 4.55 20.24 -1.65
CA ILE A 652 5.65 20.62 -2.53
C ILE A 652 6.98 20.39 -1.80
N MET A 653 7.91 19.70 -2.45
CA MET A 653 9.25 19.48 -1.94
C MET A 653 10.05 20.76 -1.98
N LYS A 654 10.76 21.04 -0.88
CA LYS A 654 11.74 22.12 -0.76
C LYS A 654 13.17 21.64 -1.10
N PRO A 655 14.09 22.57 -1.37
CA PRO A 655 15.49 22.23 -1.64
C PRO A 655 16.22 21.48 -0.50
N ASP A 656 15.70 21.50 0.72
CA ASP A 656 16.20 20.75 1.88
C ASP A 656 15.60 19.34 2.01
N GLY A 657 14.65 18.94 1.14
CA GLY A 657 13.97 17.64 1.13
C GLY A 657 12.72 17.59 1.99
N SER A 658 12.44 18.61 2.77
CA SER A 658 11.17 18.73 3.50
C SER A 658 10.01 19.04 2.54
N TYR A 659 8.79 18.87 3.02
CA TYR A 659 7.59 19.12 2.24
C TYR A 659 6.67 20.08 2.97
N GLU A 660 6.03 20.97 2.21
CA GLU A 660 4.99 21.85 2.74
C GLU A 660 3.73 21.84 1.87
N LYS A 661 2.57 22.05 2.49
CA LYS A 661 1.33 22.32 1.76
C LYS A 661 1.43 23.63 1.03
N GLN A 662 0.78 23.70 -0.12
CA GLN A 662 0.81 24.88 -0.96
C GLN A 662 0.08 26.07 -0.29
N ASP A 663 0.64 27.29 -0.36
CA ASP A 663 -0.08 28.48 0.04
C ASP A 663 -1.26 28.71 -0.92
N LEU A 664 -2.47 28.78 -0.37
CA LEU A 664 -3.72 28.89 -1.14
C LEU A 664 -4.11 30.33 -1.51
N ARG A 665 -3.37 31.34 -1.00
CA ARG A 665 -3.68 32.74 -1.26
C ARG A 665 -3.55 33.05 -2.76
N GLY A 666 -4.62 33.53 -3.37
CA GLY A 666 -4.68 33.86 -4.80
C GLY A 666 -4.68 32.66 -5.75
N LYS A 667 -4.84 31.44 -5.25
CA LYS A 667 -4.89 30.21 -6.06
C LYS A 667 -6.29 29.61 -6.09
N VAL A 668 -6.62 28.94 -7.19
CA VAL A 668 -7.83 28.15 -7.30
C VAL A 668 -7.71 26.95 -6.36
N ARG A 669 -8.73 26.71 -5.56
CA ARG A 669 -8.79 25.55 -4.66
C ARG A 669 -9.18 24.31 -5.47
N LEU A 670 -8.26 23.38 -5.64
CA LEU A 670 -8.45 22.16 -6.42
C LEU A 670 -7.94 20.96 -5.63
N ASP A 671 -8.84 20.02 -5.40
CA ASP A 671 -8.53 18.64 -4.99
C ASP A 671 -8.66 17.76 -6.24
N SER A 672 -7.55 17.25 -6.74
CA SER A 672 -7.52 16.47 -7.98
C SER A 672 -8.33 15.18 -7.88
N GLN A 673 -8.36 14.55 -6.71
CA GLN A 673 -9.11 13.30 -6.50
C GLN A 673 -10.62 13.57 -6.53
N MET A 674 -11.07 14.63 -5.89
CA MET A 674 -12.50 15.01 -5.92
C MET A 674 -12.92 15.50 -7.31
N TYR A 675 -12.04 16.18 -8.04
CA TYR A 675 -12.28 16.54 -9.43
C TYR A 675 -12.61 15.30 -10.29
N PHE A 676 -11.81 14.24 -10.19
CA PHE A 676 -12.04 13.01 -10.96
C PHE A 676 -13.30 12.25 -10.51
N VAL A 677 -13.65 12.30 -9.22
CA VAL A 677 -14.93 11.77 -8.74
C VAL A 677 -16.11 12.48 -9.40
N GLU A 678 -16.08 13.82 -9.45
CA GLU A 678 -17.16 14.61 -10.06
C GLU A 678 -17.19 14.44 -11.60
N GLU A 679 -16.03 14.37 -12.23
CA GLU A 679 -15.93 14.10 -13.68
C GLU A 679 -16.56 12.75 -14.03
N ALA A 680 -16.23 11.68 -13.30
CA ALA A 680 -16.80 10.35 -13.52
C ALA A 680 -18.32 10.33 -13.34
N ARG A 681 -18.85 11.00 -12.31
CA ARG A 681 -20.28 11.14 -12.07
C ARG A 681 -21.01 11.91 -13.17
N LYS A 682 -20.36 12.95 -13.69
CA LYS A 682 -20.91 13.76 -14.79
C LYS A 682 -21.01 12.94 -16.07
N SER A 683 -19.95 12.21 -16.42
CA SER A 683 -19.91 11.35 -17.60
C SER A 683 -21.05 10.31 -17.57
N GLN A 684 -21.33 9.70 -16.40
CA GLN A 684 -22.43 8.74 -16.26
C GLN A 684 -23.79 9.38 -16.48
N LYS A 685 -24.04 10.57 -15.93
CA LYS A 685 -25.32 11.28 -16.15
C LYS A 685 -25.55 11.62 -17.62
N GLU A 686 -24.49 12.03 -18.33
CA GLU A 686 -24.58 12.32 -19.76
C GLU A 686 -24.91 11.07 -20.58
N GLU A 687 -24.40 9.89 -20.21
CA GLU A 687 -24.75 8.62 -20.85
C GLU A 687 -26.20 8.21 -20.57
N ASP A 688 -26.64 8.27 -19.31
CA ASP A 688 -28.02 7.98 -18.91
C ASP A 688 -29.02 8.87 -19.66
N GLU A 689 -28.72 10.18 -19.81
CA GLU A 689 -29.55 11.11 -20.57
C GLU A 689 -29.61 10.78 -22.09
N VAL A 690 -28.54 10.22 -22.64
CA VAL A 690 -28.49 9.79 -24.06
C VAL A 690 -29.30 8.51 -24.27
N GLU A 691 -29.25 7.57 -23.32
CA GLU A 691 -30.04 6.34 -23.36
C GLU A 691 -31.54 6.62 -23.22
N ASP A 692 -31.92 7.51 -22.32
CA ASP A 692 -33.34 7.93 -22.14
C ASP A 692 -33.92 8.65 -23.38
N LYS A 693 -33.09 9.23 -24.23
CA LYS A 693 -33.49 9.89 -25.48
C LYS A 693 -33.62 8.93 -26.67
N ARG A 694 -33.31 7.66 -26.54
CA ARG A 694 -33.55 6.66 -27.58
C ARG A 694 -35.04 6.30 -27.62
N VAL A 695 -35.82 7.07 -28.40
CA VAL A 695 -37.21 6.74 -28.69
C VAL A 695 -37.22 5.65 -29.75
N PHE A 696 -37.79 4.49 -29.43
CA PHE A 696 -38.15 3.48 -30.42
C PHE A 696 -39.30 4.02 -31.29
N ILE A 697 -39.02 4.32 -32.53
CA ILE A 697 -40.06 4.57 -33.52
C ILE A 697 -40.45 3.19 -34.09
N PRO A 698 -41.65 2.68 -33.82
CA PRO A 698 -42.07 1.44 -34.42
C PRO A 698 -42.10 1.62 -35.96
N VAL A 699 -41.49 0.71 -36.66
CA VAL A 699 -41.69 0.63 -38.13
C VAL A 699 -43.09 0.11 -38.33
N GLU A 700 -43.98 0.93 -38.90
CA GLU A 700 -45.28 0.47 -39.34
C GLU A 700 -45.09 -0.70 -40.33
N ALA A 701 -45.73 -1.84 -40.02
CA ALA A 701 -45.69 -2.97 -40.96
C ALA A 701 -46.43 -2.53 -42.25
N GLU A 702 -45.76 -2.63 -43.38
CA GLU A 702 -46.40 -2.50 -44.68
C GLU A 702 -47.52 -3.53 -44.76
N GLU A 703 -48.79 -3.06 -44.94
CA GLU A 703 -49.89 -3.95 -45.22
C GLU A 703 -49.57 -4.74 -46.50
N PRO A 704 -49.82 -6.06 -46.51
CA PRO A 704 -49.63 -6.82 -47.75
C PRO A 704 -50.58 -6.29 -48.83
N GLU A 705 -50.03 -5.92 -50.00
CA GLU A 705 -50.88 -5.61 -51.16
C GLU A 705 -51.78 -6.81 -51.44
N GLU A 706 -53.11 -6.58 -51.40
CA GLU A 706 -54.10 -7.56 -51.85
C GLU A 706 -53.98 -7.65 -53.37
N ASP A 707 -53.44 -8.77 -53.86
CA ASP A 707 -53.49 -9.14 -55.28
C ASP A 707 -54.97 -9.32 -55.71
N ILE A 708 -55.46 -8.43 -56.62
CA ILE A 708 -56.71 -8.55 -57.33
C ILE A 708 -56.54 -9.44 -58.55
#